data_c217b6ff013bd6d2d945684d68eeee96
#
_entry.id   c217b6ff013bd6d2d945684d68eeee96
#
_cell.length_a   1.000
_cell.length_b   1.000
_cell.length_c   1.000
_cell.angle_alpha   90.00
_cell.angle_beta   90.00
_cell.angle_gamma   90.00
#
_symmetry.space_group_name_H-M   'P 1'
#
loop_
_entity.id
_entity.type
_entity.pdbx_description
1 polymer ?
#
loop_
_entity_poly.entity_id
_entity_poly.type
_entity_poly.pdbx_seq_one_letter_code
_entity_poly.pdbx_strand_id
1 'polypeptide(L)'
;MSRGRCRIRCAPWPKRTGAVSFDGLSIQQRMGIGFVLVVMLTIVACGTIVWESYRQYRQGSLDLRDFGRVEHAMIAANLISAERWPANNLLALQRRDSTAEVRAVSDARMRSNLALDALRTDIAQAATLDAPERRTTLHALESIRAELAGARGEVDALAARPLAARAVWQVQTAQDRMFAVADELASLANGVMAGTAMRNPETSGSLMLAHLLGDLREYTGRLGSLFVASLIKREPIGDERLASIIQMRGRIVQLRALIAGAIAPLLADATLANDFARLNDTLDGSFLPLVAATIRASRTGAYTMSAEDFARRIMRDLGPSEQLRDRVIEMTSARAVELRDAARVEMALSVAEAAMCTLILFLLVRGTQRTLSKPLAELSRRIVALSQGDVSPLAQVPGASPEIGRVNDALDLLRCTHVRRAVLERQRNDMLTLFSHDMRAPLTSVVVLVNAPAECSPDCTLRERLHEIGRLARHTLAMADGFAQVSRAEAGECVSELVNVADLMNQARDEIWPHAQGKRIAVEDVPRCDDALVHGDPALLSRALVNLLGNAVEYSAPDTRIECTVELTEDRASVRCVIRDYGYGIAVDEQAHLFERYRRFRLQGQPDSKGVGLGMAFAKAVVDRHRGEIRVDSAAWQGTTVVLRLPAAGAGDAAESLNRATLADPVPG
;
A
#
# COMPACT_ATOMS: atom_id res chain seq x y z
N MET A 1 -43.44 30.50 -52.85
CA MET A 1 -43.30 29.01 -53.02
C MET A 1 -41.85 28.71 -53.28
N SER A 2 -41.31 27.83 -52.59
CA SER A 2 -40.12 26.98 -52.63
C SER A 2 -39.26 27.07 -51.36
N ARG A 3 -39.37 26.01 -50.59
CA ARG A 3 -38.61 25.79 -49.36
C ARG A 3 -37.20 25.28 -49.69
N GLY A 4 -36.18 26.09 -49.48
CA GLY A 4 -34.78 25.70 -49.52
C GLY A 4 -34.37 25.08 -48.17
N ARG A 5 -34.21 23.75 -48.09
CA ARG A 5 -33.63 23.06 -46.93
C ARG A 5 -32.10 23.27 -46.93
N CYS A 6 -31.62 24.06 -46.00
CA CYS A 6 -30.18 24.16 -45.71
C CYS A 6 -29.74 22.87 -45.00
N ARG A 7 -29.06 21.96 -45.68
CA ARG A 7 -28.37 20.80 -45.08
C ARG A 7 -27.04 21.31 -44.55
N ILE A 8 -26.96 21.51 -43.25
CA ILE A 8 -25.69 21.68 -42.52
C ILE A 8 -25.00 20.30 -42.56
N ARG A 9 -23.95 20.15 -43.35
CA ARG A 9 -23.02 19.02 -43.28
C ARG A 9 -22.18 19.19 -42.01
N CYS A 10 -22.50 18.45 -40.96
CA CYS A 10 -21.58 18.24 -39.86
C CYS A 10 -20.37 17.48 -40.37
N ALA A 11 -19.21 18.12 -40.42
CA ALA A 11 -17.95 17.45 -40.63
C ALA A 11 -17.68 16.47 -39.45
N PRO A 12 -17.22 15.24 -39.70
CA PRO A 12 -16.90 14.33 -38.65
C PRO A 12 -15.68 14.86 -37.85
N TRP A 13 -15.84 14.97 -36.58
CA TRP A 13 -14.73 15.27 -35.64
C TRP A 13 -13.62 14.24 -35.85
N PRO A 14 -12.34 14.66 -35.89
CA PRO A 14 -11.24 13.72 -35.97
C PRO A 14 -11.24 12.92 -34.67
N LYS A 15 -11.43 11.61 -34.78
CA LYS A 15 -11.17 10.65 -33.71
C LYS A 15 -9.67 10.65 -33.40
N ARG A 16 -9.21 11.60 -32.56
CA ARG A 16 -7.93 11.52 -31.89
C ARG A 16 -8.16 10.98 -30.50
N THR A 17 -8.26 9.71 -30.38
CA THR A 17 -7.94 9.03 -29.14
C THR A 17 -6.89 7.99 -29.52
N GLY A 18 -5.65 8.39 -29.38
CA GLY A 18 -4.57 7.43 -29.15
C GLY A 18 -4.85 6.78 -27.80
N ALA A 19 -5.82 5.88 -27.76
CA ALA A 19 -5.94 4.93 -26.69
C ALA A 19 -4.66 4.11 -26.72
N VAL A 20 -3.82 4.24 -25.72
CA VAL A 20 -2.69 3.34 -25.50
C VAL A 20 -3.31 1.96 -25.40
N SER A 21 -3.19 1.16 -26.47
CA SER A 21 -3.70 -0.21 -26.50
C SER A 21 -2.87 -1.03 -25.53
N PHE A 22 -3.48 -1.41 -24.41
CA PHE A 22 -2.89 -2.29 -23.41
C PHE A 22 -3.01 -3.78 -23.78
N ASP A 23 -3.54 -4.11 -24.97
CA ASP A 23 -3.94 -5.46 -25.35
C ASP A 23 -2.77 -6.46 -25.50
N GLY A 24 -1.52 -5.98 -25.63
CA GLY A 24 -0.33 -6.83 -25.70
C GLY A 24 0.40 -7.03 -24.37
N LEU A 25 -0.02 -6.38 -23.28
CA LEU A 25 0.69 -6.45 -22.00
C LEU A 25 0.17 -7.58 -21.12
N SER A 26 1.07 -8.30 -20.45
CA SER A 26 0.70 -9.27 -19.42
C SER A 26 -0.04 -8.62 -18.26
N ILE A 27 -0.86 -9.38 -17.52
CA ILE A 27 -1.57 -8.89 -16.32
C ILE A 27 -0.58 -8.27 -15.33
N GLN A 28 0.60 -8.86 -15.16
CA GLN A 28 1.65 -8.35 -14.29
C GLN A 28 2.19 -7.00 -14.74
N GLN A 29 2.37 -6.78 -16.04
CA GLN A 29 2.79 -5.49 -16.60
C GLN A 29 1.70 -4.43 -16.44
N ARG A 30 0.43 -4.76 -16.70
CA ARG A 30 -0.71 -3.84 -16.51
C ARG A 30 -0.86 -3.42 -15.05
N MET A 31 -0.76 -4.36 -14.10
CA MET A 31 -0.76 -4.06 -12.68
C MET A 31 0.46 -3.22 -12.27
N GLY A 32 1.64 -3.52 -12.80
CA GLY A 32 2.85 -2.74 -12.56
C GLY A 32 2.72 -1.29 -13.02
N ILE A 33 2.21 -1.05 -14.23
CA ILE A 33 1.94 0.30 -14.76
C ILE A 33 0.92 1.02 -13.89
N GLY A 34 -0.18 0.36 -13.51
CA GLY A 34 -1.20 0.92 -12.62
C GLY A 34 -0.61 1.33 -11.27
N PHE A 35 0.22 0.50 -10.65
CA PHE A 35 0.91 0.84 -9.40
C PHE A 35 1.87 2.02 -9.55
N VAL A 36 2.67 2.06 -10.63
CA VAL A 36 3.59 3.18 -10.89
C VAL A 36 2.81 4.49 -11.03
N LEU A 37 1.68 4.46 -11.74
CA LEU A 37 0.84 5.63 -11.95
C LEU A 37 0.21 6.14 -10.64
N VAL A 38 -0.30 5.24 -9.80
CA VAL A 38 -0.85 5.59 -8.47
C VAL A 38 0.25 6.15 -7.57
N VAL A 39 1.43 5.52 -7.53
CA VAL A 39 2.59 6.00 -6.76
C VAL A 39 3.00 7.39 -7.22
N MET A 40 3.12 7.60 -8.53
CA MET A 40 3.50 8.90 -9.10
C MET A 40 2.45 9.98 -8.75
N LEU A 41 1.16 9.67 -8.89
CA LEU A 41 0.07 10.59 -8.55
C LEU A 41 0.10 10.96 -7.05
N THR A 42 0.32 9.98 -6.19
CA THR A 42 0.42 10.21 -4.73
C THR A 42 1.62 11.07 -4.38
N ILE A 43 2.78 10.81 -4.99
CA ILE A 43 4.00 11.64 -4.78
C ILE A 43 3.75 13.08 -5.21
N VAL A 44 3.11 13.29 -6.37
CA VAL A 44 2.77 14.63 -6.85
C VAL A 44 1.79 15.32 -5.90
N ALA A 45 0.72 14.64 -5.49
CA ALA A 45 -0.27 15.20 -4.56
C ALA A 45 0.34 15.54 -3.19
N CYS A 46 1.08 14.63 -2.59
CA CYS A 46 1.79 14.90 -1.33
C CYS A 46 2.83 16.01 -1.49
N GLY A 47 3.56 16.01 -2.62
CA GLY A 47 4.55 17.04 -2.92
C GLY A 47 3.93 18.44 -3.02
N THR A 48 2.74 18.58 -3.63
CA THR A 48 2.03 19.88 -3.72
C THR A 48 1.57 20.38 -2.35
N ILE A 49 1.06 19.49 -1.50
CA ILE A 49 0.62 19.84 -0.13
C ILE A 49 1.83 20.31 0.71
N VAL A 50 2.90 19.52 0.73
CA VAL A 50 4.12 19.89 1.47
C VAL A 50 4.74 21.17 0.94
N TRP A 51 4.74 21.38 -0.39
CA TRP A 51 5.25 22.58 -1.01
C TRP A 51 4.45 23.82 -0.60
N GLU A 52 3.10 23.73 -0.55
CA GLU A 52 2.26 24.83 -0.15
C GLU A 52 2.46 25.18 1.34
N SER A 53 2.49 24.19 2.23
CA SER A 53 2.79 24.40 3.66
C SER A 53 4.19 24.97 3.89
N TYR A 54 5.20 24.50 3.11
CA TYR A 54 6.55 25.07 3.14
C TYR A 54 6.57 26.53 2.67
N ARG A 55 5.81 26.84 1.62
CA ARG A 55 5.68 28.20 1.10
C ARG A 55 5.08 29.14 2.13
N GLN A 56 4.02 28.73 2.82
CA GLN A 56 3.38 29.50 3.91
C GLN A 56 4.36 29.71 5.07
N TYR A 57 5.05 28.69 5.54
CA TYR A 57 6.08 28.83 6.59
C TYR A 57 7.20 29.78 6.17
N ARG A 58 7.71 29.64 4.94
CA ARG A 58 8.75 30.52 4.40
C ARG A 58 8.27 31.96 4.32
N GLN A 59 7.03 32.17 3.87
CA GLN A 59 6.42 33.50 3.80
C GLN A 59 6.32 34.12 5.20
N GLY A 60 5.74 33.42 6.19
CA GLY A 60 5.67 33.90 7.58
C GLY A 60 7.03 34.22 8.19
N SER A 61 8.07 33.45 7.82
CA SER A 61 9.45 33.72 8.28
C SER A 61 10.04 34.98 7.64
N LEU A 62 9.69 35.28 6.38
CA LEU A 62 10.08 36.53 5.70
C LEU A 62 9.33 37.71 6.26
N ASP A 63 8.04 37.57 6.47
CA ASP A 63 7.18 38.59 7.05
C ASP A 63 7.67 39.06 8.42
N LEU A 64 8.06 38.10 9.29
CA LEU A 64 8.63 38.44 10.60
C LEU A 64 9.91 39.29 10.50
N ARG A 65 10.78 39.02 9.54
CA ARG A 65 11.99 39.81 9.30
C ARG A 65 11.66 41.20 8.75
N ASP A 66 10.63 41.29 7.89
CA ASP A 66 10.15 42.55 7.35
C ASP A 66 9.54 43.44 8.46
N PHE A 67 8.85 42.79 9.44
CA PHE A 67 8.39 43.49 10.66
C PHE A 67 9.54 44.09 11.46
N GLY A 68 10.58 43.30 11.76
CA GLY A 68 11.75 43.81 12.47
C GLY A 68 12.38 45.04 11.76
N ARG A 69 12.37 45.04 10.43
CA ARG A 69 12.86 46.15 9.63
C ARG A 69 12.00 47.41 9.75
N VAL A 70 10.67 47.23 9.74
CA VAL A 70 9.73 48.35 10.00
C VAL A 70 9.93 48.90 11.41
N GLU A 71 10.03 48.02 12.39
CA GLU A 71 10.29 48.42 13.79
C GLU A 71 11.58 49.22 13.91
N HIS A 72 12.71 48.78 13.36
CA HIS A 72 13.98 49.51 13.39
C HIS A 72 13.90 50.82 12.62
N ALA A 73 13.17 50.88 11.51
CA ALA A 73 12.94 52.17 10.79
C ALA A 73 12.16 53.17 11.62
N MET A 74 11.13 52.71 12.32
CA MET A 74 10.33 53.57 13.20
C MET A 74 11.12 54.01 14.45
N ILE A 75 11.93 53.11 15.04
CA ILE A 75 12.80 53.46 16.16
C ILE A 75 13.82 54.49 15.73
N ALA A 76 14.47 54.31 14.56
CA ALA A 76 15.45 55.27 14.05
C ALA A 76 14.83 56.66 13.81
N ALA A 77 13.63 56.72 13.14
CA ALA A 77 12.90 57.95 12.95
C ALA A 77 12.56 58.66 14.27
N ASN A 78 12.15 57.87 15.26
CA ASN A 78 11.83 58.38 16.58
C ASN A 78 13.03 58.93 17.33
N LEU A 79 14.17 58.25 17.32
CA LEU A 79 15.39 58.63 18.02
C LEU A 79 16.00 59.89 17.38
N ILE A 80 15.99 60.02 16.04
CA ILE A 80 16.40 61.26 15.37
C ILE A 80 15.51 62.42 15.75
N SER A 81 14.19 62.21 15.77
CA SER A 81 13.26 63.21 16.24
C SER A 81 13.51 63.60 17.70
N ALA A 82 13.86 62.60 18.55
CA ALA A 82 14.16 62.85 19.98
C ALA A 82 15.45 63.64 20.21
N GLU A 83 16.45 63.61 19.28
CA GLU A 83 17.65 64.42 19.38
C GLU A 83 17.40 65.90 19.41
N ARG A 84 16.32 66.39 18.79
CA ARG A 84 15.97 67.80 18.74
C ARG A 84 15.81 68.41 20.10
N TRP A 85 15.35 67.63 21.06
CA TRP A 85 15.11 68.15 22.40
C TRP A 85 16.42 68.46 23.15
N PRO A 86 17.37 67.56 23.33
CA PRO A 86 18.67 67.92 23.90
C PRO A 86 19.40 69.00 23.10
N ALA A 87 19.27 68.97 21.74
CA ALA A 87 19.84 70.03 20.87
C ALA A 87 19.22 71.41 21.15
N ASN A 88 17.87 71.49 21.30
CA ASN A 88 17.18 72.74 21.64
C ASN A 88 17.60 73.24 23.01
N ASN A 89 17.76 72.38 24.01
CA ASN A 89 18.26 72.76 25.32
C ASN A 89 19.67 73.29 25.24
N LEU A 90 20.56 72.63 24.53
CA LEU A 90 21.93 73.07 24.32
C LEU A 90 21.98 74.47 23.63
N LEU A 91 21.08 74.72 22.69
CA LEU A 91 20.94 76.03 22.06
C LEU A 91 20.33 77.13 22.97
N ALA A 92 19.65 76.76 24.04
CA ALA A 92 19.06 77.67 25.03
C ALA A 92 20.05 78.06 26.12
N LEU A 93 21.14 77.34 26.32
CA LEU A 93 22.11 77.60 27.39
C LEU A 93 22.92 78.90 27.16
N GLN A 94 23.17 79.67 28.26
CA GLN A 94 24.04 80.84 28.25
C GLN A 94 25.55 80.47 28.02
N ARG A 95 25.98 79.38 28.55
CA ARG A 95 27.36 78.81 28.41
C ARG A 95 27.33 77.33 28.16
N ARG A 96 28.39 76.84 27.44
CA ARG A 96 28.57 75.42 27.13
C ARG A 96 29.01 74.55 28.34
N ASP A 97 29.13 75.12 29.52
CA ASP A 97 29.73 74.50 30.71
C ASP A 97 28.81 73.51 31.45
N SER A 98 27.56 73.34 30.97
CA SER A 98 26.65 72.31 31.51
C SER A 98 27.01 70.94 30.95
N THR A 99 27.77 70.18 31.74
CA THR A 99 28.18 68.82 31.39
C THR A 99 27.01 67.83 31.25
N ALA A 100 25.86 68.19 31.80
CA ALA A 100 24.64 67.35 31.74
C ALA A 100 23.96 67.44 30.37
N GLU A 101 23.76 68.63 29.82
CA GLU A 101 23.13 68.84 28.53
C GLU A 101 24.03 68.39 27.38
N VAL A 102 25.35 68.58 27.47
CA VAL A 102 26.30 68.08 26.49
C VAL A 102 26.28 66.54 26.50
N ARG A 103 26.20 65.90 27.66
CA ARG A 103 26.06 64.45 27.77
C ARG A 103 24.69 63.99 27.18
N ALA A 104 23.60 64.67 27.50
CA ALA A 104 22.29 64.37 26.95
C ALA A 104 22.26 64.37 25.40
N VAL A 105 22.91 65.37 24.77
CA VAL A 105 23.06 65.41 23.31
C VAL A 105 23.89 64.23 22.80
N SER A 106 25.02 63.98 23.46
CA SER A 106 25.93 62.86 23.08
C SER A 106 25.21 61.50 23.17
N ASP A 107 24.44 61.27 24.28
CA ASP A 107 23.71 60.03 24.48
C ASP A 107 22.53 59.88 23.48
N ALA A 108 21.88 60.96 23.12
CA ALA A 108 20.82 60.95 22.11
C ALA A 108 21.40 60.61 20.74
N ARG A 109 22.53 61.21 20.34
CA ARG A 109 23.23 60.96 19.08
C ARG A 109 23.78 59.53 19.02
N MET A 110 24.29 58.98 20.11
CA MET A 110 24.74 57.60 20.20
C MET A 110 23.59 56.64 19.92
N ARG A 111 22.44 56.85 20.60
CA ARG A 111 21.24 56.02 20.41
C ARG A 111 20.71 56.05 18.97
N SER A 112 20.61 57.21 18.34
CA SER A 112 20.13 57.32 16.97
C SER A 112 21.13 56.73 15.95
N ASN A 113 22.42 56.88 16.20
CA ASN A 113 23.45 56.21 15.35
C ASN A 113 23.32 54.70 15.42
N LEU A 114 23.18 54.10 16.62
CA LEU A 114 22.97 52.68 16.80
C LEU A 114 21.72 52.18 16.06
N ALA A 115 20.61 52.97 16.14
CA ALA A 115 19.38 52.61 15.44
C ALA A 115 19.50 52.69 13.91
N LEU A 116 20.24 53.71 13.39
CA LEU A 116 20.54 53.81 11.97
C LEU A 116 21.45 52.67 11.48
N ASP A 117 22.40 52.21 12.29
CA ASP A 117 23.26 51.08 11.96
C ASP A 117 22.49 49.77 11.97
N ALA A 118 21.55 49.58 12.90
CA ALA A 118 20.64 48.45 12.93
C ALA A 118 19.76 48.42 11.67
N LEU A 119 19.13 49.54 11.33
CA LEU A 119 18.28 49.66 10.12
C LEU A 119 19.09 49.38 8.85
N ARG A 120 20.31 49.92 8.76
CA ARG A 120 21.21 49.67 7.64
C ARG A 120 21.53 48.18 7.48
N THR A 121 21.78 47.50 8.57
CA THR A 121 22.06 46.08 8.59
C THR A 121 20.87 45.29 8.09
N ASP A 122 19.67 45.60 8.56
CA ASP A 122 18.44 44.91 8.16
C ASP A 122 18.11 45.17 6.68
N ILE A 123 18.30 46.37 6.17
CA ILE A 123 18.09 46.66 4.75
C ILE A 123 19.13 45.91 3.90
N ALA A 124 20.39 45.86 4.32
CA ALA A 124 21.45 45.13 3.60
C ALA A 124 21.16 43.62 3.53
N GLN A 125 20.57 43.03 4.56
CA GLN A 125 20.24 41.61 4.66
C GLN A 125 18.82 41.28 4.16
N ALA A 126 18.05 42.25 3.70
CA ALA A 126 16.67 42.08 3.29
C ALA A 126 16.55 41.14 2.07
N ALA A 127 16.02 39.93 2.30
CA ALA A 127 15.75 38.96 1.24
C ALA A 127 14.50 39.28 0.42
N THR A 128 13.62 40.15 0.94
CA THR A 128 12.37 40.55 0.32
C THR A 128 12.50 41.77 -0.59
N LEU A 129 13.65 42.48 -0.54
CA LEU A 129 14.00 43.54 -1.44
C LEU A 129 14.83 43.03 -2.60
N ASP A 130 14.52 43.43 -3.80
CA ASP A 130 15.38 43.17 -4.94
C ASP A 130 16.70 43.99 -4.87
N ALA A 131 17.68 43.65 -5.72
CA ALA A 131 18.99 44.28 -5.66
C ALA A 131 18.96 45.80 -6.00
N PRO A 132 18.12 46.29 -6.94
CA PRO A 132 17.95 47.73 -7.17
C PRO A 132 17.31 48.43 -5.98
N GLU A 133 16.18 47.95 -5.47
CA GLU A 133 15.47 48.56 -4.33
C GLU A 133 16.36 48.62 -3.09
N ARG A 134 17.09 47.58 -2.78
CA ARG A 134 18.05 47.56 -1.67
C ARG A 134 19.15 48.60 -1.81
N ARG A 135 19.70 48.75 -3.00
CA ARG A 135 20.72 49.80 -3.27
C ARG A 135 20.18 51.20 -3.13
N THR A 136 18.95 51.44 -3.66
CA THR A 136 18.26 52.74 -3.56
C THR A 136 17.97 53.08 -2.10
N THR A 137 17.44 52.16 -1.33
CA THR A 137 17.12 52.36 0.09
C THR A 137 18.39 52.59 0.94
N LEU A 138 19.45 51.86 0.70
CA LEU A 138 20.75 52.07 1.38
C LEU A 138 21.36 53.41 1.03
N HIS A 139 21.32 53.82 -0.24
CA HIS A 139 21.82 55.12 -0.67
C HIS A 139 21.04 56.27 -0.04
N ALA A 140 19.69 56.18 0.02
CA ALA A 140 18.84 57.14 0.71
C ALA A 140 19.20 57.23 2.20
N LEU A 141 19.40 56.11 2.87
CA LEU A 141 19.79 56.06 4.28
C LEU A 141 21.18 56.73 4.51
N GLU A 142 22.13 56.51 3.61
CA GLU A 142 23.46 57.15 3.70
C GLU A 142 23.40 58.65 3.43
N SER A 143 22.53 59.14 2.51
CA SER A 143 22.25 60.56 2.32
C SER A 143 21.69 61.18 3.59
N ILE A 144 20.69 60.58 4.21
CA ILE A 144 20.08 61.01 5.47
C ILE A 144 21.16 61.13 6.58
N ARG A 145 22.09 60.15 6.67
CA ARG A 145 23.19 60.20 7.65
C ARG A 145 24.12 61.39 7.43
N ALA A 146 24.43 61.64 6.17
CA ALA A 146 25.30 62.78 5.80
C ALA A 146 24.61 64.13 6.18
N GLU A 147 23.35 64.27 5.86
CA GLU A 147 22.58 65.45 6.18
C GLU A 147 22.38 65.62 7.70
N LEU A 148 22.14 64.52 8.44
CA LEU A 148 22.10 64.52 9.90
C LEU A 148 23.42 65.02 10.50
N ALA A 149 24.55 64.56 9.96
CA ALA A 149 25.89 65.00 10.42
C ALA A 149 26.06 66.53 10.17
N GLY A 150 25.61 67.04 9.02
CA GLY A 150 25.61 68.45 8.72
C GLY A 150 24.73 69.27 9.67
N ALA A 151 23.48 68.83 9.93
CA ALA A 151 22.56 69.46 10.85
C ALA A 151 23.11 69.51 12.30
N ARG A 152 23.73 68.41 12.75
CA ARG A 152 24.43 68.33 14.05
C ARG A 152 25.59 69.28 14.14
N GLY A 153 26.40 69.43 13.07
CA GLY A 153 27.48 70.40 12.98
C GLY A 153 27.03 71.83 13.11
N GLU A 154 25.87 72.17 12.53
CA GLU A 154 25.30 73.51 12.69
C GLU A 154 24.84 73.79 14.12
N VAL A 155 24.16 72.81 14.74
CA VAL A 155 23.75 72.90 16.16
C VAL A 155 24.99 73.12 17.03
N ASP A 156 26.09 72.40 16.81
CA ASP A 156 27.32 72.48 17.57
C ASP A 156 28.01 73.84 17.37
N ALA A 157 28.05 74.32 16.13
CA ALA A 157 28.65 75.62 15.78
C ALA A 157 27.84 76.79 16.44
N LEU A 158 26.54 76.68 16.45
CA LEU A 158 25.67 77.70 17.15
C LEU A 158 25.80 77.60 18.66
N ALA A 159 25.83 76.38 19.22
CA ALA A 159 25.99 76.17 20.66
C ALA A 159 27.32 76.68 21.20
N ALA A 160 28.36 76.71 20.38
CA ALA A 160 29.64 77.28 20.73
C ALA A 160 29.68 78.80 20.83
N ARG A 161 28.67 79.51 20.30
CA ARG A 161 28.56 80.96 20.38
C ARG A 161 27.85 81.38 21.69
N PRO A 162 28.17 82.55 22.26
CA PRO A 162 27.42 83.10 23.38
C PRO A 162 25.92 83.33 23.02
N LEU A 163 25.00 83.13 23.98
CA LEU A 163 23.55 83.17 23.73
C LEU A 163 23.11 84.52 23.08
N ALA A 164 23.75 85.64 23.53
CA ALA A 164 23.47 86.99 22.95
C ALA A 164 23.83 87.05 21.45
N ALA A 165 24.80 86.27 20.97
CA ALA A 165 25.25 86.29 19.58
C ALA A 165 24.48 85.30 18.68
N ARG A 166 23.57 84.53 19.23
CA ARG A 166 22.70 83.55 18.48
C ARG A 166 21.46 84.36 18.03
N ALA A 167 21.34 84.68 16.76
CA ALA A 167 20.09 85.29 16.23
C ALA A 167 18.96 84.21 16.23
N VAL A 168 17.75 84.64 16.45
CA VAL A 168 16.55 83.80 16.46
C VAL A 168 16.44 82.97 15.14
N TRP A 169 16.65 83.62 14.01
CA TRP A 169 16.58 83.02 12.72
C TRP A 169 17.64 81.91 12.52
N GLN A 170 18.87 82.04 13.10
CA GLN A 170 19.89 80.97 13.05
C GLN A 170 19.47 79.73 13.82
N VAL A 171 18.90 79.94 15.01
CA VAL A 171 18.36 78.83 15.81
C VAL A 171 17.22 78.15 15.07
N GLN A 172 16.34 78.98 14.45
CA GLN A 172 15.22 78.44 13.65
C GLN A 172 15.69 77.64 12.44
N THR A 173 16.70 78.12 11.69
CA THR A 173 17.28 77.44 10.55
C THR A 173 17.90 76.10 10.95
N ALA A 174 18.63 76.05 12.08
CA ALA A 174 19.20 74.78 12.58
C ALA A 174 18.06 73.81 13.01
N GLN A 175 17.00 74.30 13.59
CA GLN A 175 15.80 73.44 13.92
C GLN A 175 15.14 72.93 12.65
N ASP A 176 14.93 73.80 11.64
CA ASP A 176 14.27 73.44 10.38
C ASP A 176 15.09 72.39 9.61
N ARG A 177 16.44 72.44 9.65
CA ARG A 177 17.27 71.37 9.13
C ARG A 177 17.10 70.02 9.85
N MET A 178 17.04 70.03 11.16
CA MET A 178 16.76 68.83 11.94
C MET A 178 15.37 68.28 11.62
N PHE A 179 14.36 69.14 11.32
CA PHE A 179 13.06 68.70 10.86
C PHE A 179 13.15 68.07 9.48
N ALA A 180 13.88 68.65 8.52
CA ALA A 180 14.05 68.11 7.17
C ALA A 180 14.64 66.69 7.19
N VAL A 181 15.71 66.46 7.99
CA VAL A 181 16.30 65.13 8.16
C VAL A 181 15.32 64.10 8.75
N ALA A 182 14.54 64.55 9.74
CA ALA A 182 13.51 63.66 10.32
C ALA A 182 12.38 63.35 9.32
N ASP A 183 12.02 64.27 8.44
CA ASP A 183 11.02 64.08 7.38
C ASP A 183 11.51 63.08 6.32
N GLU A 184 12.78 63.16 5.92
CA GLU A 184 13.38 62.24 4.97
C GLU A 184 13.44 60.83 5.53
N LEU A 185 13.86 60.69 6.81
CA LEU A 185 13.89 59.37 7.43
C LEU A 185 12.47 58.79 7.64
N ALA A 186 11.49 59.68 8.02
CA ALA A 186 10.08 59.26 8.11
C ALA A 186 9.55 58.81 6.74
N SER A 187 9.90 59.51 5.66
CA SER A 187 9.55 59.10 4.29
C SER A 187 10.13 57.70 3.93
N LEU A 188 11.40 57.46 4.26
CA LEU A 188 12.01 56.16 4.08
C LEU A 188 11.35 55.09 4.92
N ALA A 189 11.09 55.31 6.18
CA ALA A 189 10.38 54.40 7.08
C ALA A 189 8.94 54.09 6.56
N ASN A 190 8.24 55.06 6.02
CA ASN A 190 6.94 54.91 5.39
C ASN A 190 7.01 54.01 4.14
N GLY A 191 8.04 54.17 3.32
CA GLY A 191 8.27 53.30 2.17
C GLY A 191 8.49 51.83 2.57
N VAL A 192 9.31 51.63 3.59
CA VAL A 192 9.56 50.25 4.16
C VAL A 192 8.27 49.67 4.71
N MET A 193 7.50 50.46 5.45
CA MET A 193 6.22 50.01 6.04
C MET A 193 5.17 49.69 4.96
N ALA A 194 4.99 50.58 3.97
CA ALA A 194 4.05 50.37 2.88
C ALA A 194 4.35 49.09 2.10
N GLY A 195 5.62 48.84 1.80
CA GLY A 195 6.06 47.60 1.15
C GLY A 195 5.76 46.36 1.98
N THR A 196 5.90 46.43 3.31
CA THR A 196 5.56 45.33 4.22
C THR A 196 4.07 45.11 4.33
N ALA A 197 3.28 46.19 4.48
CA ALA A 197 1.83 46.16 4.57
C ALA A 197 1.16 45.57 3.31
N MET A 198 1.69 45.89 2.13
CA MET A 198 1.20 45.30 0.86
C MET A 198 1.43 43.78 0.76
N ARG A 199 2.50 43.27 1.34
CA ARG A 199 2.80 41.86 1.34
C ARG A 199 2.02 41.08 2.41
N ASN A 200 1.62 41.74 3.49
CA ASN A 200 0.94 41.11 4.62
C ASN A 200 -0.34 41.83 5.02
N PRO A 201 -1.47 41.55 4.36
CA PRO A 201 -2.75 42.25 4.61
C PRO A 201 -3.28 42.09 6.04
N GLU A 202 -3.02 40.96 6.70
CA GLU A 202 -3.54 40.70 8.06
C GLU A 202 -2.98 41.66 9.12
N THR A 203 -1.77 42.12 8.95
CA THR A 203 -1.07 42.98 9.90
C THR A 203 -1.01 44.44 9.43
N SER A 204 -1.46 44.71 8.21
CA SER A 204 -1.43 46.07 7.61
C SER A 204 -2.17 47.11 8.44
N GLY A 205 -3.30 46.77 9.04
CA GLY A 205 -4.09 47.63 9.91
C GLY A 205 -3.33 48.08 11.17
N SER A 206 -2.67 47.15 11.84
CA SER A 206 -1.85 47.43 13.03
C SER A 206 -0.60 48.22 12.71
N LEU A 207 0.04 47.97 11.56
CA LEU A 207 1.17 48.78 11.09
C LEU A 207 0.76 50.23 10.77
N MET A 208 -0.39 50.41 10.13
CA MET A 208 -0.93 51.72 9.86
C MET A 208 -1.23 52.49 11.16
N LEU A 209 -1.80 51.80 12.17
CA LEU A 209 -2.04 52.41 13.50
C LEU A 209 -0.71 52.80 14.17
N ALA A 210 0.30 51.98 14.14
CA ALA A 210 1.62 52.31 14.69
C ALA A 210 2.26 53.51 13.98
N HIS A 211 2.06 53.61 12.66
CA HIS A 211 2.49 54.79 11.88
C HIS A 211 1.76 56.05 12.29
N LEU A 212 0.40 56.05 12.38
CA LEU A 212 -0.36 57.20 12.80
C LEU A 212 0.02 57.69 14.20
N LEU A 213 0.34 56.77 15.11
CA LEU A 213 0.86 57.08 16.47
C LEU A 213 2.27 57.67 16.41
N GLY A 214 3.11 57.21 15.52
CA GLY A 214 4.44 57.78 15.25
C GLY A 214 4.31 59.24 14.73
N ASP A 215 3.42 59.48 13.78
CA ASP A 215 3.12 60.79 13.24
C ASP A 215 2.57 61.72 14.32
N LEU A 216 1.62 61.23 15.14
CA LEU A 216 1.07 62.01 16.23
C LEU A 216 2.16 62.50 17.19
N ARG A 217 3.06 61.58 17.57
CA ARG A 217 4.24 61.89 18.42
C ARG A 217 5.15 62.91 17.76
N GLU A 218 5.43 62.75 16.47
CA GLU A 218 6.31 63.65 15.71
C GLU A 218 5.72 65.04 15.62
N TYR A 219 4.46 65.19 15.20
CA TYR A 219 3.80 66.49 15.12
C TYR A 219 3.65 67.16 16.48
N THR A 220 3.41 66.37 17.54
CA THR A 220 3.35 66.92 18.92
C THR A 220 4.72 67.42 19.36
N GLY A 221 5.80 66.71 19.08
CA GLY A 221 7.18 67.13 19.39
C GLY A 221 7.61 68.34 18.59
N ARG A 222 7.25 68.44 17.29
CA ARG A 222 7.52 69.59 16.44
C ARG A 222 6.82 70.82 16.94
N LEU A 223 5.55 70.67 17.23
CA LEU A 223 4.74 71.80 17.77
C LEU A 223 5.39 72.38 19.01
N GLY A 224 5.87 71.49 19.94
CA GLY A 224 6.61 71.98 21.10
C GLY A 224 7.88 72.74 20.72
N SER A 225 8.66 72.25 19.76
CA SER A 225 9.91 72.87 19.33
C SER A 225 9.70 74.26 18.70
N LEU A 226 8.59 74.46 18.01
CA LEU A 226 8.29 75.75 17.37
C LEU A 226 8.15 76.97 18.34
N PHE A 227 7.83 76.67 19.62
CA PHE A 227 7.73 77.70 20.66
C PHE A 227 9.07 78.00 21.33
N VAL A 228 10.03 77.11 21.28
CA VAL A 228 11.27 77.16 22.13
C VAL A 228 12.00 78.50 21.92
N ALA A 229 12.28 78.92 20.69
CA ALA A 229 13.11 80.09 20.41
C ALA A 229 12.40 81.38 20.98
N SER A 230 11.10 81.54 20.80
CA SER A 230 10.33 82.66 21.30
C SER A 230 10.18 82.63 22.82
N LEU A 231 10.05 81.44 23.43
CA LEU A 231 10.05 81.26 24.89
C LEU A 231 11.38 81.69 25.52
N ILE A 232 12.48 81.39 24.90
CA ILE A 232 13.83 81.71 25.37
C ILE A 232 14.03 83.22 25.36
N LYS A 233 13.67 83.90 24.28
CA LYS A 233 13.86 85.35 24.09
C LYS A 233 12.72 86.19 24.70
N ARG A 234 11.60 85.55 25.08
CA ARG A 234 10.33 86.22 25.50
C ARG A 234 9.86 87.19 24.45
N GLU A 235 9.96 86.85 23.18
CA GLU A 235 9.57 87.65 22.04
C GLU A 235 8.24 87.14 21.46
N PRO A 236 7.42 88.00 20.85
CA PRO A 236 6.24 87.57 20.11
C PRO A 236 6.60 86.66 18.97
N ILE A 237 5.73 85.65 18.63
CA ILE A 237 5.89 84.78 17.48
C ILE A 237 5.41 85.56 16.23
N GLY A 238 6.21 85.57 15.17
CA GLY A 238 5.81 86.12 13.87
C GLY A 238 4.63 85.34 13.24
N ASP A 239 3.83 86.01 12.42
CA ASP A 239 2.57 85.53 11.84
C ASP A 239 2.75 84.18 11.06
N GLU A 240 3.83 84.08 10.25
CA GLU A 240 4.08 82.89 9.48
C GLU A 240 4.31 81.62 10.39
N ARG A 241 5.10 81.80 11.44
CA ARG A 241 5.35 80.74 12.39
C ARG A 241 4.11 80.44 13.28
N LEU A 242 3.33 81.43 13.59
CA LEU A 242 2.05 81.26 14.26
C LEU A 242 1.06 80.44 13.37
N ALA A 243 1.02 80.74 12.07
CA ALA A 243 0.23 80.00 11.12
C ALA A 243 0.66 78.49 11.05
N SER A 244 1.97 78.29 11.03
CA SER A 244 2.54 76.90 11.05
C SER A 244 2.14 76.15 12.34
N ILE A 245 2.16 76.82 13.50
CA ILE A 245 1.73 76.27 14.80
C ILE A 245 0.26 75.87 14.76
N ILE A 246 -0.63 76.76 14.24
CA ILE A 246 -2.06 76.51 14.14
C ILE A 246 -2.35 75.38 13.21
N GLN A 247 -1.67 75.28 12.04
CA GLN A 247 -1.81 74.20 11.08
C GLN A 247 -1.39 72.84 11.72
N MET A 248 -0.26 72.85 12.42
CA MET A 248 0.24 71.65 13.06
C MET A 248 -0.67 71.11 14.18
N ARG A 249 -1.25 72.03 14.98
CA ARG A 249 -2.30 71.72 15.96
C ARG A 249 -3.51 71.06 15.28
N GLY A 250 -3.96 71.58 14.15
CA GLY A 250 -5.08 71.04 13.35
C GLY A 250 -4.74 69.59 12.90
N ARG A 251 -3.51 69.38 12.49
CA ARG A 251 -3.03 68.05 12.06
C ARG A 251 -3.01 67.03 13.21
N ILE A 252 -2.62 67.43 14.41
CA ILE A 252 -2.66 66.58 15.63
C ILE A 252 -4.11 66.15 15.92
N VAL A 253 -5.10 67.11 15.84
CA VAL A 253 -6.50 66.78 16.06
C VAL A 253 -7.01 65.77 14.99
N GLN A 254 -6.63 65.96 13.73
CA GLN A 254 -6.98 65.08 12.64
C GLN A 254 -6.38 63.65 12.83
N LEU A 255 -5.10 63.59 13.18
CA LEU A 255 -4.42 62.32 13.45
C LEU A 255 -5.09 61.54 14.59
N ARG A 256 -5.47 62.25 15.67
CA ARG A 256 -6.21 61.65 16.78
C ARG A 256 -7.52 61.01 16.32
N ALA A 257 -8.27 61.65 15.44
CA ALA A 257 -9.53 61.10 14.89
C ALA A 257 -9.25 59.85 14.03
N LEU A 258 -8.21 59.88 13.21
CA LEU A 258 -7.77 58.69 12.42
C LEU A 258 -7.33 57.52 13.30
N ILE A 259 -6.57 57.82 14.36
CA ILE A 259 -6.13 56.81 15.34
C ILE A 259 -7.34 56.18 16.05
N ALA A 260 -8.33 57.03 16.46
CA ALA A 260 -9.55 56.50 17.09
C ALA A 260 -10.34 55.57 16.18
N GLY A 261 -10.40 55.85 14.87
CA GLY A 261 -11.02 54.96 13.90
C GLY A 261 -10.22 53.68 13.69
N ALA A 262 -8.88 53.76 13.59
CA ALA A 262 -8.02 52.66 13.32
C ALA A 262 -7.87 51.67 14.54
N ILE A 263 -7.90 52.21 15.77
CA ILE A 263 -7.77 51.39 17.00
C ILE A 263 -9.10 50.73 17.41
N ALA A 264 -10.24 51.21 16.95
CA ALA A 264 -11.57 50.75 17.38
C ALA A 264 -11.73 49.20 17.33
N PRO A 265 -11.27 48.49 16.29
CA PRO A 265 -11.36 47.03 16.26
C PRO A 265 -10.50 46.32 17.31
N LEU A 266 -9.48 46.97 17.87
CA LEU A 266 -8.51 46.42 18.81
C LEU A 266 -8.86 46.74 20.27
N LEU A 267 -9.88 47.59 20.54
CA LEU A 267 -10.27 47.99 21.88
C LEU A 267 -10.92 46.88 22.74
N ALA A 268 -11.10 45.69 22.20
CA ALA A 268 -11.44 44.51 22.99
C ALA A 268 -10.33 44.15 23.98
N ASP A 269 -9.07 44.49 23.68
CA ASP A 269 -7.96 44.37 24.61
C ASP A 269 -8.03 45.52 25.63
N ALA A 270 -8.22 45.16 26.91
CA ALA A 270 -8.36 46.11 27.99
C ALA A 270 -7.09 46.97 28.22
N THR A 271 -5.91 46.43 27.92
CA THR A 271 -4.63 47.11 28.09
C THR A 271 -4.51 48.23 27.05
N LEU A 272 -4.83 47.89 25.79
CA LEU A 272 -4.82 48.83 24.68
C LEU A 272 -5.87 49.94 24.88
N ALA A 273 -7.06 49.57 25.36
CA ALA A 273 -8.11 50.51 25.67
C ALA A 273 -7.69 51.54 26.76
N ASN A 274 -7.01 51.06 27.80
CA ASN A 274 -6.46 51.92 28.85
C ASN A 274 -5.33 52.85 28.36
N ASP A 275 -4.43 52.33 27.52
CA ASP A 275 -3.35 53.13 26.95
C ASP A 275 -3.92 54.19 26.01
N PHE A 276 -4.94 53.89 25.22
CA PHE A 276 -5.63 54.86 24.36
C PHE A 276 -6.40 55.90 25.17
N ALA A 277 -7.06 55.50 26.26
CA ALA A 277 -7.71 56.45 27.16
C ALA A 277 -6.68 57.41 27.77
N ARG A 278 -5.54 56.93 28.26
CA ARG A 278 -4.46 57.79 28.80
C ARG A 278 -3.89 58.75 27.76
N LEU A 279 -3.76 58.32 26.50
CA LEU A 279 -3.36 59.21 25.41
C LEU A 279 -4.37 60.37 25.24
N ASN A 280 -5.68 60.07 25.19
CA ASN A 280 -6.72 61.04 25.03
C ASN A 280 -6.77 62.01 26.23
N ASP A 281 -6.71 61.50 27.45
CA ASP A 281 -6.69 62.30 28.69
C ASP A 281 -5.49 63.26 28.72
N THR A 282 -4.33 62.80 28.26
CA THR A 282 -3.13 63.65 28.18
C THR A 282 -3.27 64.72 27.11
N LEU A 283 -3.80 64.39 25.94
CA LEU A 283 -4.02 65.37 24.86
C LEU A 283 -5.05 66.47 25.26
N ASP A 284 -6.15 66.03 25.84
CA ASP A 284 -7.23 66.98 26.21
C ASP A 284 -6.96 67.67 27.53
N GLY A 285 -6.40 67.00 28.53
CA GLY A 285 -6.23 67.59 29.88
C GLY A 285 -4.93 68.38 30.05
N SER A 286 -3.88 68.07 29.28
CA SER A 286 -2.55 68.67 29.44
C SER A 286 -2.07 69.37 28.17
N PHE A 287 -1.88 68.66 27.07
CA PHE A 287 -1.18 69.12 25.89
C PHE A 287 -1.91 70.22 25.13
N LEU A 288 -3.16 70.02 24.69
CA LEU A 288 -3.90 70.98 23.92
C LEU A 288 -4.21 72.29 24.70
N PRO A 289 -4.55 72.25 25.99
CA PRO A 289 -4.68 73.42 26.84
C PRO A 289 -3.37 74.22 26.98
N LEU A 290 -2.25 73.53 27.17
CA LEU A 290 -0.94 74.19 27.27
C LEU A 290 -0.59 74.92 25.95
N VAL A 291 -0.76 74.26 24.79
CA VAL A 291 -0.55 74.86 23.47
C VAL A 291 -1.43 76.07 23.28
N ALA A 292 -2.73 75.97 23.60
CA ALA A 292 -3.66 77.09 23.46
C ALA A 292 -3.28 78.27 24.34
N ALA A 293 -2.84 78.02 25.58
CA ALA A 293 -2.35 79.09 26.48
C ALA A 293 -1.08 79.73 25.93
N THR A 294 -0.14 78.95 25.41
CA THR A 294 1.11 79.45 24.84
C THR A 294 0.90 80.20 23.55
N ILE A 295 -0.07 79.80 22.68
CA ILE A 295 -0.51 80.60 21.50
C ILE A 295 -1.07 81.96 21.92
N ARG A 296 -1.87 82.01 22.96
CA ARG A 296 -2.39 83.32 23.45
C ARG A 296 -1.27 84.23 23.96
N ALA A 297 -0.34 83.67 24.76
CA ALA A 297 0.82 84.37 25.28
C ALA A 297 1.78 84.86 24.20
N SER A 298 1.89 84.11 23.08
CA SER A 298 2.84 84.38 21.98
C SER A 298 2.52 85.68 21.20
N ARG A 299 1.31 86.18 21.27
CA ARG A 299 0.96 87.44 20.62
C ARG A 299 1.60 88.68 21.27
N THR A 300 1.85 88.61 22.57
CA THR A 300 2.42 89.67 23.36
C THR A 300 3.83 89.41 23.86
N GLY A 301 4.34 88.20 23.73
CA GLY A 301 5.60 87.80 24.32
C GLY A 301 5.52 87.58 25.84
N ALA A 302 4.36 87.67 26.44
CA ALA A 302 4.13 87.59 27.89
C ALA A 302 3.96 86.06 28.31
N TYR A 303 5.00 85.28 28.20
CA TYR A 303 4.99 83.88 28.56
C TYR A 303 5.05 83.73 30.08
N THR A 304 4.16 82.91 30.64
CA THR A 304 4.07 82.62 32.09
C THR A 304 5.01 81.42 32.51
N MET A 305 5.59 80.72 31.56
CA MET A 305 6.39 79.54 31.76
C MET A 305 7.81 79.70 31.18
N SER A 306 8.80 79.05 31.73
CA SER A 306 10.14 78.98 31.14
C SER A 306 10.15 78.05 29.95
N ALA A 307 11.13 78.20 29.00
CA ALA A 307 11.30 77.33 27.91
C ALA A 307 11.59 75.86 28.38
N GLU A 308 12.31 75.73 29.48
CA GLU A 308 12.64 74.46 30.06
C GLU A 308 11.44 73.71 30.67
N ASP A 309 10.58 74.45 31.44
CA ASP A 309 9.35 73.90 32.03
C ASP A 309 8.33 73.48 30.94
N PHE A 310 8.18 74.39 29.94
CA PHE A 310 7.36 74.07 28.79
C PHE A 310 7.78 72.80 28.11
N ALA A 311 9.02 72.66 27.87
CA ALA A 311 9.60 71.52 27.22
C ALA A 311 9.49 70.23 28.04
N ARG A 312 9.79 70.29 29.32
CA ARG A 312 9.60 69.12 30.21
C ARG A 312 8.16 68.63 30.20
N ARG A 313 7.20 69.56 30.08
CA ARG A 313 5.78 69.23 30.06
C ARG A 313 5.40 68.58 28.70
N ILE A 314 5.88 69.13 27.58
CA ILE A 314 5.68 68.51 26.25
C ILE A 314 6.28 67.10 26.20
N MET A 315 7.50 66.92 26.71
CA MET A 315 8.16 65.60 26.70
C MET A 315 7.39 64.57 27.54
N ARG A 316 6.82 64.96 28.68
CA ARG A 316 5.95 64.07 29.45
C ARG A 316 4.70 63.70 28.70
N ASP A 317 4.08 64.66 28.02
CA ASP A 317 2.82 64.49 27.30
C ASP A 317 2.97 63.67 25.99
N LEU A 318 4.21 63.44 25.49
CA LEU A 318 4.54 62.54 24.43
C LEU A 318 4.54 61.06 24.86
N GLY A 319 4.81 60.76 26.14
CA GLY A 319 4.97 59.39 26.64
C GLY A 319 3.82 58.47 26.31
N PRO A 320 2.54 58.84 26.50
CA PRO A 320 1.40 57.98 26.21
C PRO A 320 1.31 57.55 24.72
N SER A 321 1.66 58.44 23.77
CA SER A 321 1.67 58.09 22.34
C SER A 321 2.77 57.08 22.00
N GLU A 322 3.94 57.21 22.63
CA GLU A 322 5.04 56.26 22.47
C GLU A 322 4.68 54.90 23.09
N GLN A 323 4.12 54.88 24.30
CA GLN A 323 3.70 53.64 24.95
C GLN A 323 2.64 52.88 24.14
N LEU A 324 1.62 53.58 23.65
CA LEU A 324 0.58 52.97 22.82
C LEU A 324 1.14 52.43 21.51
N ARG A 325 2.02 53.18 20.85
CA ARG A 325 2.71 52.72 19.62
C ARG A 325 3.51 51.45 19.86
N ASP A 326 4.36 51.44 20.90
CA ASP A 326 5.24 50.32 21.22
C ASP A 326 4.40 49.07 21.55
N ARG A 327 3.26 49.25 22.25
CA ARG A 327 2.33 48.16 22.53
C ARG A 327 1.70 47.59 21.23
N VAL A 328 1.30 48.45 20.29
CA VAL A 328 0.77 48.00 18.99
C VAL A 328 1.81 47.23 18.20
N ILE A 329 3.08 47.69 18.21
CA ILE A 329 4.19 47.02 17.54
C ILE A 329 4.43 45.64 18.20
N GLU A 330 4.50 45.56 19.54
CA GLU A 330 4.69 44.34 20.31
C GLU A 330 3.59 43.32 20.01
N MET A 331 2.32 43.74 20.03
CA MET A 331 1.20 42.85 19.70
C MET A 331 1.25 42.38 18.26
N THR A 332 1.64 43.22 17.32
CA THR A 332 1.75 42.88 15.91
C THR A 332 2.89 41.87 15.68
N SER A 333 4.03 42.09 16.32
CA SER A 333 5.17 41.18 16.23
C SER A 333 4.85 39.82 16.88
N ALA A 334 4.19 39.79 18.03
CA ALA A 334 3.72 38.60 18.68
C ALA A 334 2.77 37.79 17.78
N ARG A 335 1.81 38.50 17.14
CA ARG A 335 0.89 37.87 16.19
C ARG A 335 1.61 37.29 14.98
N ALA A 336 2.61 37.95 14.44
CA ALA A 336 3.43 37.46 13.33
C ALA A 336 4.23 36.19 13.74
N VAL A 337 4.73 36.14 14.99
CA VAL A 337 5.39 34.95 15.55
C VAL A 337 4.39 33.79 15.65
N GLU A 338 3.20 34.02 16.18
CA GLU A 338 2.15 32.98 16.28
C GLU A 338 1.79 32.42 14.92
N LEU A 339 1.57 33.26 13.91
CA LEU A 339 1.24 32.84 12.53
C LEU A 339 2.37 32.00 11.93
N ARG A 340 3.63 32.41 12.10
CA ARG A 340 4.78 31.64 11.65
C ARG A 340 4.87 30.28 12.35
N ASP A 341 4.65 30.24 13.66
CA ASP A 341 4.75 29.00 14.44
C ASP A 341 3.59 28.05 14.12
N ALA A 342 2.38 28.59 13.89
CA ALA A 342 1.26 27.82 13.36
C ALA A 342 1.58 27.21 11.98
N ALA A 343 2.12 28.01 11.05
CA ALA A 343 2.55 27.51 9.74
C ALA A 343 3.68 26.49 9.83
N ARG A 344 4.57 26.60 10.82
CA ARG A 344 5.61 25.62 11.09
C ARG A 344 5.03 24.27 11.53
N VAL A 345 4.04 24.29 12.42
CA VAL A 345 3.33 23.08 12.88
C VAL A 345 2.58 22.45 11.73
N GLU A 346 1.87 23.24 10.93
CA GLU A 346 1.15 22.76 9.75
C GLU A 346 2.08 22.11 8.73
N MET A 347 3.25 22.71 8.48
CA MET A 347 4.30 22.13 7.63
C MET A 347 4.78 20.77 8.18
N ALA A 348 5.02 20.68 9.49
CA ALA A 348 5.46 19.43 10.12
C ALA A 348 4.40 18.34 10.00
N LEU A 349 3.12 18.68 10.19
CA LEU A 349 2.00 17.76 10.00
C LEU A 349 1.88 17.30 8.55
N SER A 350 1.96 18.20 7.59
CA SER A 350 1.92 17.90 6.15
C SER A 350 3.03 16.94 5.74
N VAL A 351 4.24 17.11 6.27
CA VAL A 351 5.37 16.19 6.03
C VAL A 351 5.10 14.83 6.65
N ALA A 352 4.56 14.78 7.89
CA ALA A 352 4.21 13.53 8.56
C ALA A 352 3.10 12.77 7.81
N GLU A 353 2.06 13.48 7.35
CA GLU A 353 0.97 12.91 6.53
C GLU A 353 1.49 12.36 5.21
N ALA A 354 2.34 13.11 4.51
CA ALA A 354 2.98 12.66 3.25
C ALA A 354 3.83 11.41 3.46
N ALA A 355 4.60 11.36 4.56
CA ALA A 355 5.40 10.19 4.93
C ALA A 355 4.51 8.98 5.25
N MET A 356 3.43 9.18 5.99
CA MET A 356 2.47 8.13 6.33
C MET A 356 1.75 7.60 5.08
N CYS A 357 1.25 8.48 4.21
CA CYS A 357 0.64 8.09 2.94
C CYS A 357 1.61 7.28 2.06
N THR A 358 2.87 7.71 1.98
CA THR A 358 3.92 7.00 1.23
C THR A 358 4.20 5.63 1.82
N LEU A 359 4.26 5.53 3.15
CA LEU A 359 4.47 4.26 3.86
C LEU A 359 3.29 3.30 3.65
N ILE A 360 2.06 3.78 3.81
CA ILE A 360 0.85 2.98 3.57
C ILE A 360 0.82 2.47 2.13
N LEU A 361 1.08 3.35 1.16
CA LEU A 361 1.12 2.98 -0.26
C LEU A 361 2.22 1.95 -0.52
N PHE A 362 3.41 2.12 0.05
CA PHE A 362 4.51 1.15 -0.05
C PHE A 362 4.09 -0.22 0.52
N LEU A 363 3.46 -0.25 1.69
CA LEU A 363 3.00 -1.49 2.31
C LEU A 363 1.90 -2.16 1.48
N LEU A 364 0.96 -1.39 0.94
CA LEU A 364 -0.10 -1.90 0.05
C LEU A 364 0.48 -2.48 -1.25
N VAL A 365 1.39 -1.77 -1.91
CA VAL A 365 2.05 -2.25 -3.13
C VAL A 365 2.85 -3.52 -2.84
N ARG A 366 3.63 -3.52 -1.75
CA ARG A 366 4.41 -4.69 -1.33
C ARG A 366 3.52 -5.87 -0.95
N GLY A 367 2.42 -5.61 -0.26
CA GLY A 367 1.40 -6.61 0.09
C GLY A 367 0.80 -7.24 -1.16
N THR A 368 0.25 -6.44 -2.07
CA THR A 368 -0.36 -6.92 -3.32
C THR A 368 0.63 -7.63 -4.23
N GLN A 369 1.89 -7.19 -4.28
CA GLN A 369 2.92 -7.91 -5.02
C GLN A 369 3.22 -9.29 -4.43
N ARG A 370 3.24 -9.41 -3.09
CA ARG A 370 3.53 -10.68 -2.41
C ARG A 370 2.35 -11.65 -2.45
N THR A 371 1.13 -11.16 -2.22
CA THR A 371 -0.06 -12.02 -2.06
C THR A 371 -0.80 -12.31 -3.35
N LEU A 372 -0.66 -11.46 -4.37
CA LEU A 372 -1.40 -11.59 -5.63
C LEU A 372 -0.49 -11.71 -6.85
N SER A 373 0.36 -10.70 -7.12
CA SER A 373 1.04 -10.60 -8.42
C SER A 373 2.07 -11.71 -8.64
N LYS A 374 2.90 -12.00 -7.64
CA LYS A 374 3.90 -13.07 -7.73
C LYS A 374 3.28 -14.47 -7.77
N PRO A 375 2.33 -14.81 -6.87
CA PRO A 375 1.65 -16.10 -6.90
C PRO A 375 0.87 -16.35 -8.19
N LEU A 376 0.15 -15.35 -8.73
CA LEU A 376 -0.57 -15.48 -9.99
C LEU A 376 0.37 -15.70 -11.19
N ALA A 377 1.50 -15.02 -11.24
CA ALA A 377 2.51 -15.23 -12.27
C ALA A 377 3.11 -16.65 -12.20
N GLU A 378 3.30 -17.17 -10.99
CA GLU A 378 3.78 -18.53 -10.78
C GLU A 378 2.74 -19.56 -11.21
N LEU A 379 1.47 -19.40 -10.81
CA LEU A 379 0.39 -20.26 -11.27
C LEU A 379 0.26 -20.28 -12.80
N SER A 380 0.34 -19.10 -13.42
CA SER A 380 0.28 -19.01 -14.89
C SER A 380 1.41 -19.81 -15.56
N ARG A 381 2.64 -19.70 -15.04
CA ARG A 381 3.77 -20.49 -15.55
C ARG A 381 3.54 -21.99 -15.37
N ARG A 382 3.01 -22.42 -14.22
CA ARG A 382 2.71 -23.83 -13.92
C ARG A 382 1.62 -24.39 -14.83
N ILE A 383 0.56 -23.61 -15.13
CA ILE A 383 -0.47 -24.02 -16.06
C ILE A 383 0.12 -24.25 -17.46
N VAL A 384 0.99 -23.34 -17.91
CA VAL A 384 1.68 -23.50 -19.21
C VAL A 384 2.59 -24.71 -19.22
N ALA A 385 3.38 -24.94 -18.16
CA ALA A 385 4.25 -26.12 -18.03
C ALA A 385 3.44 -27.43 -18.06
N LEU A 386 2.33 -27.49 -17.31
CA LEU A 386 1.43 -28.66 -17.31
C LEU A 386 0.82 -28.89 -18.71
N SER A 387 0.44 -27.84 -19.44
CA SER A 387 -0.08 -27.96 -20.81
C SER A 387 0.97 -28.44 -21.81
N GLN A 388 2.26 -28.26 -21.51
CA GLN A 388 3.39 -28.75 -22.31
C GLN A 388 3.83 -30.17 -21.89
N GLY A 389 3.12 -30.78 -20.95
CA GLY A 389 3.37 -32.15 -20.50
C GLY A 389 4.36 -32.29 -19.34
N ASP A 390 4.73 -31.18 -18.69
CA ASP A 390 5.53 -31.23 -17.46
C ASP A 390 4.62 -31.61 -16.28
N VAL A 391 4.80 -32.83 -15.78
CA VAL A 391 4.04 -33.38 -14.66
C VAL A 391 4.84 -33.38 -13.35
N SER A 392 5.87 -32.56 -13.24
CA SER A 392 6.65 -32.39 -12.01
C SER A 392 5.77 -32.06 -10.80
N PRO A 393 6.13 -32.49 -9.58
CA PRO A 393 5.37 -32.20 -8.37
C PRO A 393 5.24 -30.70 -8.15
N LEU A 394 4.02 -30.25 -7.84
CA LEU A 394 3.74 -28.84 -7.58
C LEU A 394 4.03 -28.53 -6.11
N ALA A 395 5.07 -27.73 -5.84
CA ALA A 395 5.32 -27.19 -4.51
C ALA A 395 4.25 -26.15 -4.15
N GLN A 396 3.96 -25.98 -2.86
CA GLN A 396 3.09 -24.89 -2.41
C GLN A 396 3.67 -23.52 -2.79
N VAL A 397 2.80 -22.58 -3.16
CA VAL A 397 3.21 -21.21 -3.52
C VAL A 397 3.35 -20.39 -2.23
N PRO A 398 4.56 -20.02 -1.80
CA PRO A 398 4.75 -19.32 -0.53
C PRO A 398 4.06 -17.95 -0.54
N GLY A 399 3.31 -17.65 0.54
CA GLY A 399 2.67 -16.35 0.73
C GLY A 399 1.43 -16.09 -0.15
N ALA A 400 0.88 -17.14 -0.78
CA ALA A 400 -0.35 -17.02 -1.55
C ALA A 400 -1.57 -16.85 -0.62
N SER A 401 -2.59 -16.12 -1.11
CA SER A 401 -3.87 -16.06 -0.42
C SER A 401 -4.57 -17.43 -0.44
N PRO A 402 -5.54 -17.69 0.49
CA PRO A 402 -6.28 -18.95 0.52
C PRO A 402 -6.95 -19.31 -0.82
N GLU A 403 -7.41 -18.29 -1.58
CA GLU A 403 -8.03 -18.48 -2.89
C GLU A 403 -7.02 -19.01 -3.91
N ILE A 404 -5.81 -18.44 -3.92
CA ILE A 404 -4.72 -18.87 -4.79
C ILE A 404 -4.22 -20.27 -4.38
N GLY A 405 -4.22 -20.56 -3.08
CA GLY A 405 -3.95 -21.90 -2.54
C GLY A 405 -4.91 -22.94 -3.14
N ARG A 406 -6.22 -22.69 -3.09
CA ARG A 406 -7.25 -23.57 -3.68
C ARG A 406 -7.04 -23.80 -5.18
N VAL A 407 -6.63 -22.78 -5.92
CA VAL A 407 -6.31 -22.94 -7.36
C VAL A 407 -5.08 -23.82 -7.55
N ASN A 408 -4.05 -23.67 -6.71
CA ASN A 408 -2.87 -24.53 -6.76
C ASN A 408 -3.20 -25.99 -6.45
N ASP A 409 -4.08 -26.23 -5.45
CA ASP A 409 -4.53 -27.59 -5.09
C ASP A 409 -5.36 -28.21 -6.22
N ALA A 410 -6.22 -27.42 -6.88
CA ALA A 410 -6.97 -27.89 -8.06
C ALA A 410 -6.05 -28.23 -9.23
N LEU A 411 -4.97 -27.46 -9.44
CA LEU A 411 -3.96 -27.78 -10.45
C LEU A 411 -3.19 -29.05 -10.13
N ASP A 412 -2.88 -29.29 -8.84
CA ASP A 412 -2.21 -30.53 -8.44
C ASP A 412 -3.11 -31.74 -8.64
N LEU A 413 -4.40 -31.62 -8.34
CA LEU A 413 -5.39 -32.65 -8.64
C LEU A 413 -5.46 -32.95 -10.14
N LEU A 414 -5.48 -31.93 -10.99
CA LEU A 414 -5.43 -32.10 -12.46
C LEU A 414 -4.15 -32.80 -12.89
N ARG A 415 -3.01 -32.43 -12.36
CA ARG A 415 -1.72 -33.10 -12.61
C ARG A 415 -1.80 -34.58 -12.23
N CYS A 416 -2.31 -34.90 -11.04
CA CYS A 416 -2.45 -36.28 -10.58
C CYS A 416 -3.35 -37.10 -11.51
N THR A 417 -4.45 -36.52 -12.00
CA THR A 417 -5.34 -37.20 -12.96
C THR A 417 -4.66 -37.42 -14.31
N HIS A 418 -3.86 -36.48 -14.81
CA HIS A 418 -3.07 -36.63 -16.03
C HIS A 418 -2.02 -37.73 -15.89
N VAL A 419 -1.28 -37.75 -14.80
CA VAL A 419 -0.29 -38.82 -14.52
C VAL A 419 -0.97 -40.19 -14.49
N ARG A 420 -2.08 -40.30 -13.75
CA ARG A 420 -2.83 -41.57 -13.65
C ARG A 420 -3.34 -42.04 -15.01
N ARG A 421 -3.86 -41.11 -15.83
CA ARG A 421 -4.32 -41.44 -17.17
C ARG A 421 -3.18 -41.91 -18.06
N ALA A 422 -2.02 -41.26 -18.02
CA ALA A 422 -0.85 -41.67 -18.81
C ALA A 422 -0.34 -43.05 -18.40
N VAL A 423 -0.37 -43.40 -17.11
CA VAL A 423 -0.01 -44.75 -16.62
C VAL A 423 -0.99 -45.79 -17.14
N LEU A 424 -2.30 -45.53 -17.03
CA LEU A 424 -3.34 -46.43 -17.52
C LEU A 424 -3.26 -46.66 -19.04
N GLU A 425 -2.99 -45.60 -19.81
CA GLU A 425 -2.79 -45.71 -21.27
C GLU A 425 -1.57 -46.54 -21.62
N ARG A 426 -0.46 -46.44 -20.89
CA ARG A 426 0.72 -47.29 -21.07
C ARG A 426 0.39 -48.73 -20.76
N GLN A 427 -0.21 -49.01 -19.60
CA GLN A 427 -0.59 -50.38 -19.22
C GLN A 427 -1.49 -51.02 -20.29
N ARG A 428 -2.48 -50.27 -20.79
CA ARG A 428 -3.37 -50.72 -21.84
C ARG A 428 -2.60 -51.05 -23.15
N ASN A 429 -1.68 -50.19 -23.55
CA ASN A 429 -0.88 -50.42 -24.76
C ASN A 429 0.08 -51.59 -24.63
N ASP A 430 0.72 -51.75 -23.48
CA ASP A 430 1.60 -52.89 -23.20
C ASP A 430 0.82 -54.20 -23.25
N MET A 431 -0.39 -54.21 -22.67
CA MET A 431 -1.30 -55.37 -22.69
C MET A 431 -1.74 -55.74 -24.11
N LEU A 432 -2.11 -54.75 -24.92
CA LEU A 432 -2.50 -54.96 -26.34
C LEU A 432 -1.30 -55.49 -27.16
N THR A 433 -0.09 -55.05 -26.86
CA THR A 433 1.13 -55.47 -27.53
C THR A 433 1.43 -56.93 -27.23
N LEU A 434 1.38 -57.32 -25.95
CA LEU A 434 1.56 -58.73 -25.53
C LEU A 434 0.51 -59.63 -26.17
N PHE A 435 -0.76 -59.25 -26.10
CA PHE A 435 -1.86 -60.00 -26.70
C PHE A 435 -1.65 -60.24 -28.21
N SER A 436 -1.27 -59.18 -28.94
CA SER A 436 -1.01 -59.27 -30.38
C SER A 436 0.15 -60.18 -30.71
N HIS A 437 1.19 -60.18 -29.88
CA HIS A 437 2.33 -61.10 -30.03
C HIS A 437 1.92 -62.56 -29.85
N ASP A 438 1.19 -62.88 -28.78
CA ASP A 438 0.82 -64.25 -28.41
C ASP A 438 -0.21 -64.84 -29.37
N MET A 439 -1.08 -64.04 -29.94
CA MET A 439 -2.00 -64.48 -30.99
C MET A 439 -1.30 -64.73 -32.36
N ARG A 440 -0.23 -63.99 -32.64
CA ARG A 440 0.47 -64.14 -33.92
C ARG A 440 1.10 -65.53 -34.08
N ALA A 441 1.69 -66.11 -32.98
CA ALA A 441 2.36 -67.36 -33.06
C ALA A 441 1.49 -68.57 -33.53
N PRO A 442 0.32 -68.83 -32.89
CA PRO A 442 -0.55 -69.90 -33.32
C PRO A 442 -1.15 -69.70 -34.72
N LEU A 443 -1.51 -68.41 -35.01
CA LEU A 443 -2.03 -68.04 -36.33
C LEU A 443 -1.01 -68.22 -37.44
N THR A 444 0.29 -67.90 -37.18
CA THR A 444 1.39 -68.18 -38.11
C THR A 444 1.53 -69.67 -38.35
N SER A 445 1.43 -70.47 -37.28
CA SER A 445 1.47 -71.94 -37.38
C SER A 445 0.32 -72.49 -38.23
N VAL A 446 -0.90 -71.92 -38.05
CA VAL A 446 -2.05 -72.26 -38.91
C VAL A 446 -1.74 -71.95 -40.38
N VAL A 447 -1.22 -70.77 -40.69
CA VAL A 447 -0.89 -70.32 -42.04
C VAL A 447 0.18 -71.18 -42.68
N VAL A 448 1.21 -71.57 -41.89
CA VAL A 448 2.28 -72.51 -42.32
C VAL A 448 1.70 -73.87 -42.68
N LEU A 449 0.83 -74.44 -41.84
CA LEU A 449 0.18 -75.71 -42.08
C LEU A 449 -0.73 -75.72 -43.29
N VAL A 450 -1.42 -74.64 -43.52
CA VAL A 450 -2.31 -74.44 -44.71
C VAL A 450 -1.48 -74.40 -45.99
N ASN A 451 -0.34 -73.65 -45.96
CA ASN A 451 0.49 -73.42 -47.17
C ASN A 451 1.58 -74.51 -47.38
N ALA A 452 1.69 -75.48 -46.52
CA ALA A 452 2.69 -76.55 -46.66
C ALA A 452 2.36 -77.41 -47.90
N PRO A 453 3.37 -77.66 -48.81
CA PRO A 453 3.15 -78.47 -50.01
C PRO A 453 2.72 -79.90 -49.68
N ALA A 454 1.84 -80.41 -50.52
CA ALA A 454 1.30 -81.79 -50.39
C ALA A 454 2.31 -82.82 -51.00
N GLU A 455 3.38 -83.10 -50.29
CA GLU A 455 4.25 -84.21 -50.69
C GLU A 455 3.97 -85.40 -49.84
N CYS A 456 3.62 -86.52 -50.50
CA CYS A 456 3.48 -87.90 -50.07
C CYS A 456 2.17 -88.30 -49.38
N SER A 457 1.51 -89.27 -50.03
CA SER A 457 0.37 -90.11 -49.61
C SER A 457 -0.94 -89.46 -49.22
N PRO A 458 -2.02 -89.72 -50.01
CA PRO A 458 -3.12 -88.67 -50.03
C PRO A 458 -4.08 -88.70 -48.86
N ASP A 459 -4.20 -89.69 -48.00
CA ASP A 459 -5.34 -89.70 -47.08
C ASP A 459 -4.99 -89.54 -45.56
N CYS A 460 -3.81 -89.82 -45.11
CA CYS A 460 -3.50 -89.74 -43.67
C CYS A 460 -2.98 -88.34 -43.26
N THR A 461 -2.17 -87.73 -44.09
CA THR A 461 -1.54 -86.40 -43.84
C THR A 461 -2.49 -85.23 -43.91
N LEU A 462 -3.52 -85.26 -44.74
CA LEU A 462 -4.51 -84.16 -44.83
C LEU A 462 -5.41 -84.15 -43.59
N ARG A 463 -5.81 -85.32 -43.05
CA ARG A 463 -6.63 -85.42 -41.87
C ARG A 463 -5.89 -84.93 -40.61
N GLU A 464 -4.60 -85.28 -40.51
CA GLU A 464 -3.76 -84.81 -39.41
C GLU A 464 -3.53 -83.29 -39.45
N ARG A 465 -3.24 -82.74 -40.64
CA ARG A 465 -3.13 -81.25 -40.80
C ARG A 465 -4.40 -80.52 -40.49
N LEU A 466 -5.55 -81.03 -40.94
CA LEU A 466 -6.84 -80.44 -40.62
C LEU A 466 -7.16 -80.55 -39.13
N HIS A 467 -6.73 -81.64 -38.51
CA HIS A 467 -6.90 -81.76 -37.06
C HIS A 467 -6.01 -80.83 -36.29
N GLU A 468 -4.75 -80.61 -36.70
CA GLU A 468 -3.80 -79.72 -36.10
C GLU A 468 -4.20 -78.24 -36.32
N ILE A 469 -4.65 -77.87 -37.54
CA ILE A 469 -5.23 -76.52 -37.82
C ILE A 469 -6.44 -76.28 -36.92
N GLY A 470 -7.38 -77.22 -36.80
CA GLY A 470 -8.53 -77.16 -35.94
C GLY A 470 -8.14 -77.05 -34.47
N ARG A 471 -7.08 -77.73 -34.03
CA ARG A 471 -6.53 -77.60 -32.66
C ARG A 471 -5.97 -76.23 -32.40
N LEU A 472 -5.13 -75.68 -33.28
CA LEU A 472 -4.53 -74.36 -33.16
C LEU A 472 -5.59 -73.23 -33.23
N ALA A 473 -6.58 -73.37 -34.14
CA ALA A 473 -7.67 -72.45 -34.22
C ALA A 473 -8.52 -72.36 -32.96
N ARG A 474 -8.89 -73.58 -32.38
CA ARG A 474 -9.58 -73.63 -31.10
C ARG A 474 -8.76 -73.03 -29.96
N HIS A 475 -7.42 -73.30 -29.95
CA HIS A 475 -6.51 -72.72 -28.97
C HIS A 475 -6.45 -71.19 -29.06
N THR A 476 -6.36 -70.66 -30.29
CA THR A 476 -6.35 -69.21 -30.48
C THR A 476 -7.67 -68.54 -30.06
N LEU A 477 -8.81 -69.19 -30.37
CA LEU A 477 -10.11 -68.71 -29.92
C LEU A 477 -10.21 -68.71 -28.39
N ALA A 478 -9.77 -69.79 -27.72
CA ALA A 478 -9.76 -69.87 -26.27
C ALA A 478 -8.83 -68.83 -25.63
N MET A 479 -7.70 -68.47 -26.29
CA MET A 479 -6.85 -67.33 -25.84
C MET A 479 -7.55 -65.99 -25.97
N ALA A 480 -8.26 -65.73 -27.09
CA ALA A 480 -9.00 -64.49 -27.28
C ALA A 480 -10.15 -64.36 -26.27
N ASP A 481 -10.90 -65.44 -26.06
CA ASP A 481 -11.98 -65.46 -25.06
C ASP A 481 -11.47 -65.25 -23.65
N GLY A 482 -10.36 -65.94 -23.28
CA GLY A 482 -9.71 -65.77 -21.99
C GLY A 482 -9.18 -64.35 -21.75
N PHE A 483 -8.54 -63.77 -22.78
CA PHE A 483 -8.11 -62.37 -22.71
C PHE A 483 -9.30 -61.39 -22.51
N ALA A 484 -10.36 -61.57 -23.27
CA ALA A 484 -11.56 -60.72 -23.13
C ALA A 484 -12.22 -60.86 -21.74
N GLN A 485 -12.14 -62.06 -21.13
CA GLN A 485 -12.66 -62.28 -19.76
C GLN A 485 -11.78 -61.59 -18.71
N VAL A 486 -10.46 -61.72 -18.77
CA VAL A 486 -9.55 -61.08 -17.82
C VAL A 486 -9.65 -59.54 -18.00
N SER A 487 -9.68 -59.04 -19.23
CA SER A 487 -9.81 -57.59 -19.50
C SER A 487 -11.13 -57.03 -18.96
N ARG A 488 -12.23 -57.75 -19.07
CA ARG A 488 -13.53 -57.35 -18.49
C ARG A 488 -13.50 -57.39 -16.96
N ALA A 489 -12.85 -58.42 -16.37
CA ALA A 489 -12.69 -58.50 -14.93
C ALA A 489 -11.86 -57.35 -14.36
N GLU A 490 -10.89 -56.82 -15.12
CA GLU A 490 -10.05 -55.69 -14.69
C GLU A 490 -10.65 -54.32 -14.95
N ALA A 491 -11.42 -54.12 -16.02
CA ALA A 491 -11.87 -52.77 -16.50
C ALA A 491 -13.33 -52.42 -16.29
N GLY A 492 -14.21 -53.42 -15.98
CA GLY A 492 -15.65 -53.17 -15.92
C GLY A 492 -16.12 -52.59 -14.59
N GLU A 493 -17.27 -51.88 -14.60
CA GLU A 493 -18.01 -51.56 -13.38
C GLU A 493 -18.51 -52.87 -12.75
N CYS A 494 -18.30 -53.06 -11.44
CA CYS A 494 -18.76 -54.25 -10.72
C CYS A 494 -20.26 -54.06 -10.38
N VAL A 495 -21.08 -54.94 -10.93
CA VAL A 495 -22.48 -55.05 -10.43
C VAL A 495 -22.40 -55.79 -9.10
N SER A 496 -22.47 -55.03 -8.01
CA SER A 496 -22.36 -55.60 -6.66
C SER A 496 -23.75 -55.97 -6.17
N GLU A 497 -24.03 -57.27 -6.17
CA GLU A 497 -25.23 -57.88 -5.63
C GLU A 497 -24.94 -58.68 -4.34
N LEU A 498 -25.96 -58.93 -3.53
CA LEU A 498 -25.82 -59.81 -2.39
C LEU A 498 -25.93 -61.27 -2.86
N VAL A 499 -24.84 -62.02 -2.73
CA VAL A 499 -24.70 -63.34 -3.35
C VAL A 499 -24.30 -64.38 -2.27
N ASN A 500 -24.97 -65.53 -2.27
CA ASN A 500 -24.59 -66.67 -1.44
C ASN A 500 -23.52 -67.52 -2.15
N VAL A 501 -22.31 -67.58 -1.58
CA VAL A 501 -21.17 -68.27 -2.17
C VAL A 501 -21.36 -69.80 -2.21
N ALA A 502 -22.12 -70.37 -1.26
CA ALA A 502 -22.42 -71.82 -1.26
C ALA A 502 -23.33 -72.20 -2.45
N ASP A 503 -24.34 -71.35 -2.76
CA ASP A 503 -25.19 -71.53 -3.94
C ASP A 503 -24.40 -71.45 -5.25
N LEU A 504 -23.45 -70.43 -5.37
CA LEU A 504 -22.56 -70.32 -6.53
C LEU A 504 -21.62 -71.50 -6.68
N MET A 505 -21.10 -72.05 -5.56
CA MET A 505 -20.26 -73.23 -5.58
C MET A 505 -21.02 -74.45 -6.09
N ASN A 506 -22.25 -74.66 -5.65
CA ASN A 506 -23.09 -75.76 -6.12
C ASN A 506 -23.45 -75.59 -7.61
N GLN A 507 -23.76 -74.35 -8.07
CA GLN A 507 -23.94 -74.05 -9.50
C GLN A 507 -22.68 -74.34 -10.33
N ALA A 508 -21.52 -73.92 -9.87
CA ALA A 508 -20.22 -74.19 -10.53
C ALA A 508 -19.93 -75.69 -10.58
N ARG A 509 -20.23 -76.44 -9.51
CA ARG A 509 -20.11 -77.92 -9.50
C ARG A 509 -21.05 -78.56 -10.56
N ASP A 510 -22.28 -78.15 -10.65
CA ASP A 510 -23.25 -78.69 -11.64
C ASP A 510 -22.76 -78.40 -13.07
N GLU A 511 -22.13 -77.27 -13.34
CA GLU A 511 -21.56 -76.93 -14.65
C GLU A 511 -20.41 -77.88 -15.03
N ILE A 512 -19.53 -78.20 -14.06
CA ILE A 512 -18.38 -79.07 -14.34
C ILE A 512 -18.70 -80.55 -14.25
N TRP A 513 -19.89 -80.96 -13.74
CA TRP A 513 -20.35 -82.32 -13.52
C TRP A 513 -20.12 -83.28 -14.71
N PRO A 514 -20.46 -82.93 -15.96
CA PRO A 514 -20.22 -83.82 -17.11
C PRO A 514 -18.75 -84.14 -17.30
N HIS A 515 -17.82 -83.23 -17.00
CA HIS A 515 -16.39 -83.46 -17.10
C HIS A 515 -15.87 -84.34 -15.97
N ALA A 516 -16.37 -84.17 -14.76
CA ALA A 516 -16.00 -84.99 -13.59
C ALA A 516 -16.51 -86.40 -13.78
N GLN A 517 -17.75 -86.61 -14.26
CA GLN A 517 -18.25 -87.94 -14.61
C GLN A 517 -17.41 -88.67 -15.67
N GLY A 518 -16.96 -87.93 -16.71
CA GLY A 518 -16.14 -88.52 -17.75
C GLY A 518 -14.82 -89.11 -17.19
N LYS A 519 -14.34 -88.66 -16.05
CA LYS A 519 -13.17 -89.17 -15.31
C LYS A 519 -13.54 -89.96 -14.08
N ARG A 520 -14.78 -90.23 -13.78
CA ARG A 520 -15.32 -90.89 -12.55
C ARG A 520 -14.84 -90.25 -11.27
N ILE A 521 -14.73 -88.91 -11.28
CA ILE A 521 -14.37 -88.11 -10.12
C ILE A 521 -15.65 -87.68 -9.35
N ALA A 522 -15.68 -88.00 -8.07
CA ALA A 522 -16.80 -87.58 -7.18
C ALA A 522 -16.50 -86.20 -6.68
N VAL A 523 -17.37 -85.25 -7.01
CA VAL A 523 -17.36 -83.86 -6.45
C VAL A 523 -18.40 -83.77 -5.36
N GLU A 524 -17.99 -83.42 -4.12
CA GLU A 524 -18.84 -83.40 -2.97
C GLU A 524 -19.80 -82.23 -3.03
N ASP A 525 -21.03 -82.44 -2.48
CA ASP A 525 -22.02 -81.37 -2.32
C ASP A 525 -21.60 -80.40 -1.20
N VAL A 526 -21.75 -79.12 -1.47
CA VAL A 526 -21.52 -78.09 -0.42
C VAL A 526 -22.80 -77.97 0.40
N PRO A 527 -22.74 -78.22 1.74
CA PRO A 527 -23.88 -77.98 2.60
C PRO A 527 -24.37 -76.55 2.51
N ARG A 528 -25.67 -76.38 2.56
CA ARG A 528 -26.27 -75.04 2.52
C ARG A 528 -25.80 -74.22 3.72
N CYS A 529 -25.22 -73.04 3.45
CA CYS A 529 -24.75 -72.11 4.43
C CYS A 529 -25.44 -70.75 4.17
N ASP A 530 -26.55 -70.48 4.88
CA ASP A 530 -27.37 -69.27 4.66
C ASP A 530 -26.60 -68.00 5.01
N ASP A 531 -25.60 -68.06 5.86
CA ASP A 531 -24.75 -66.92 6.29
C ASP A 531 -23.57 -66.66 5.36
N ALA A 532 -23.32 -67.47 4.32
CA ALA A 532 -22.20 -67.30 3.39
C ALA A 532 -22.47 -66.24 2.31
N LEU A 533 -22.85 -65.04 2.78
CA LEU A 533 -23.26 -63.93 1.92
C LEU A 533 -22.07 -62.98 1.70
N VAL A 534 -21.87 -62.56 0.44
CA VAL A 534 -20.89 -61.61 0.03
C VAL A 534 -21.50 -60.57 -0.91
N HIS A 535 -20.94 -59.35 -0.94
CA HIS A 535 -21.24 -58.37 -1.98
C HIS A 535 -20.35 -58.59 -3.18
N GLY A 536 -20.90 -58.97 -4.33
CA GLY A 536 -20.11 -59.25 -5.51
C GLY A 536 -20.90 -59.42 -6.80
N ASP A 537 -20.18 -59.58 -7.89
CA ASP A 537 -20.74 -59.88 -9.21
C ASP A 537 -20.94 -61.38 -9.33
N PRO A 538 -22.19 -61.86 -9.38
CA PRO A 538 -22.49 -63.31 -9.37
C PRO A 538 -21.91 -64.03 -10.61
N ALA A 539 -21.90 -63.36 -11.77
CA ALA A 539 -21.38 -63.96 -13.00
C ALA A 539 -19.87 -64.15 -12.96
N LEU A 540 -19.12 -63.13 -12.43
CA LEU A 540 -17.65 -63.21 -12.28
C LEU A 540 -17.27 -64.22 -11.23
N LEU A 541 -17.95 -64.25 -10.06
CA LEU A 541 -17.66 -65.20 -8.99
C LEU A 541 -17.97 -66.65 -9.41
N SER A 542 -19.14 -66.88 -10.04
CA SER A 542 -19.49 -68.21 -10.58
C SER A 542 -18.45 -68.68 -11.54
N ARG A 543 -18.02 -67.86 -12.49
CA ARG A 543 -17.00 -68.20 -13.49
C ARG A 543 -15.62 -68.49 -12.86
N ALA A 544 -15.25 -67.75 -11.81
CA ALA A 544 -14.02 -68.00 -11.05
C ALA A 544 -14.05 -69.39 -10.39
N LEU A 545 -15.20 -69.75 -9.77
CA LEU A 545 -15.42 -71.04 -9.13
C LEU A 545 -15.39 -72.18 -10.17
N VAL A 546 -16.04 -71.98 -11.32
CA VAL A 546 -16.00 -72.96 -12.44
C VAL A 546 -14.60 -73.18 -12.93
N ASN A 547 -13.76 -72.12 -13.07
CA ASN A 547 -12.36 -72.25 -13.45
C ASN A 547 -11.53 -73.03 -12.42
N LEU A 548 -11.76 -72.80 -11.12
CA LEU A 548 -11.04 -73.49 -10.05
C LEU A 548 -11.43 -74.95 -9.95
N LEU A 549 -12.75 -75.23 -10.01
CA LEU A 549 -13.26 -76.59 -10.03
C LEU A 549 -12.86 -77.34 -11.30
N GLY A 550 -12.89 -76.65 -12.46
CA GLY A 550 -12.39 -77.23 -13.72
C GLY A 550 -10.94 -77.65 -13.66
N ASN A 551 -10.09 -76.81 -13.04
CA ASN A 551 -8.68 -77.18 -12.80
C ASN A 551 -8.57 -78.44 -11.86
N ALA A 552 -9.35 -78.44 -10.73
CA ALA A 552 -9.35 -79.59 -9.84
C ALA A 552 -9.72 -80.91 -10.57
N VAL A 553 -10.75 -80.86 -11.43
CA VAL A 553 -11.10 -82.03 -12.26
C VAL A 553 -10.05 -82.33 -13.30
N GLU A 554 -9.48 -81.37 -13.97
CA GLU A 554 -8.48 -81.54 -15.02
C GLU A 554 -7.22 -82.21 -14.50
N TYR A 555 -6.72 -81.76 -13.32
CA TYR A 555 -5.47 -82.23 -12.72
C TYR A 555 -5.60 -83.39 -11.70
N SER A 556 -6.80 -83.90 -11.50
CA SER A 556 -7.04 -85.08 -10.70
C SER A 556 -6.96 -86.40 -11.56
N ALA A 557 -6.50 -87.49 -10.93
CA ALA A 557 -6.54 -88.81 -11.52
C ALA A 557 -7.95 -89.32 -11.57
N PRO A 558 -8.27 -90.27 -12.52
CA PRO A 558 -9.60 -90.95 -12.51
C PRO A 558 -9.86 -91.65 -11.17
N ASP A 559 -11.11 -91.78 -10.81
CA ASP A 559 -11.60 -92.49 -9.61
C ASP A 559 -11.16 -91.80 -8.29
N THR A 560 -10.93 -90.48 -8.31
CA THR A 560 -10.65 -89.64 -7.12
C THR A 560 -11.87 -88.82 -6.68
N ARG A 561 -11.71 -88.02 -5.62
CA ARG A 561 -12.77 -87.14 -5.16
C ARG A 561 -12.26 -85.65 -5.07
N ILE A 562 -13.17 -84.74 -5.08
CA ILE A 562 -12.91 -83.29 -4.85
C ILE A 562 -13.83 -82.89 -3.71
N GLU A 563 -13.23 -82.37 -2.65
CA GLU A 563 -13.93 -81.87 -1.47
C GLU A 563 -14.15 -80.33 -1.61
N CYS A 564 -15.36 -79.91 -1.36
CA CYS A 564 -15.73 -78.49 -1.43
C CYS A 564 -16.39 -78.05 -0.11
N THR A 565 -15.90 -77.02 0.54
CA THR A 565 -16.51 -76.41 1.72
C THR A 565 -16.64 -74.89 1.60
N VAL A 566 -17.78 -74.38 2.09
CA VAL A 566 -18.03 -72.94 2.18
C VAL A 566 -18.52 -72.68 3.60
N GLU A 567 -17.84 -71.80 4.31
CA GLU A 567 -18.12 -71.45 5.71
C GLU A 567 -17.90 -69.99 5.98
N LEU A 568 -18.64 -69.42 6.90
CA LEU A 568 -18.37 -68.09 7.45
C LEU A 568 -17.26 -68.26 8.50
N THR A 569 -16.21 -67.40 8.44
CA THR A 569 -15.10 -67.43 9.43
C THR A 569 -15.65 -67.11 10.84
N GLU A 570 -14.93 -67.58 11.88
CA GLU A 570 -15.38 -67.43 13.29
C GLU A 570 -15.51 -65.97 13.67
N ASP A 571 -14.70 -65.07 13.11
CA ASP A 571 -14.76 -63.61 13.26
C ASP A 571 -15.93 -62.95 12.47
N ARG A 572 -16.69 -63.75 11.67
CA ARG A 572 -17.74 -63.30 10.76
C ARG A 572 -17.31 -62.26 9.75
N ALA A 573 -15.97 -62.04 9.58
CA ALA A 573 -15.46 -60.98 8.71
C ALA A 573 -15.34 -61.42 7.24
N SER A 574 -15.23 -62.74 6.97
CA SER A 574 -15.10 -63.27 5.64
C SER A 574 -15.77 -64.62 5.42
N VAL A 575 -16.16 -64.88 4.19
CA VAL A 575 -16.61 -66.19 3.74
C VAL A 575 -15.38 -66.92 3.21
N ARG A 576 -15.08 -68.10 3.80
CA ARG A 576 -14.03 -68.99 3.41
C ARG A 576 -14.56 -70.10 2.51
N CYS A 577 -14.03 -70.22 1.31
CA CYS A 577 -14.38 -71.25 0.36
C CYS A 577 -13.11 -72.09 0.07
N VAL A 578 -13.22 -73.39 0.25
CA VAL A 578 -12.11 -74.35 0.06
C VAL A 578 -12.46 -75.36 -1.01
N ILE A 579 -11.57 -75.57 -1.97
CA ILE A 579 -11.64 -76.60 -2.97
C ILE A 579 -10.37 -77.43 -2.81
N ARG A 580 -10.54 -78.76 -2.50
CA ARG A 580 -9.45 -79.67 -2.31
C ARG A 580 -9.55 -80.86 -3.28
N ASP A 581 -8.54 -80.99 -4.10
CA ASP A 581 -8.37 -82.15 -4.97
C ASP A 581 -7.27 -83.08 -4.47
N TYR A 582 -7.34 -84.36 -4.90
CA TYR A 582 -6.34 -85.39 -4.63
C TYR A 582 -5.60 -85.81 -5.91
N GLY A 583 -5.26 -84.78 -6.69
CA GLY A 583 -4.60 -84.88 -7.99
C GLY A 583 -3.10 -84.87 -7.95
N TYR A 584 -2.48 -84.53 -9.05
CA TYR A 584 -1.04 -84.53 -9.24
C TYR A 584 -0.31 -83.48 -8.42
N GLY A 585 -0.96 -82.50 -7.93
CA GLY A 585 -0.38 -81.37 -7.18
C GLY A 585 0.55 -80.50 -8.03
N ILE A 586 1.16 -79.48 -7.37
CA ILE A 586 2.02 -78.47 -7.98
C ILE A 586 3.36 -78.44 -7.24
N ALA A 587 4.48 -78.46 -7.97
CA ALA A 587 5.81 -78.36 -7.39
C ALA A 587 6.00 -76.98 -6.68
N VAL A 588 6.77 -76.95 -5.57
CA VAL A 588 6.91 -75.73 -4.71
C VAL A 588 7.52 -74.55 -5.47
N ASP A 589 8.46 -74.83 -6.37
CA ASP A 589 9.11 -73.81 -7.23
C ASP A 589 8.15 -73.18 -8.28
N GLU A 590 7.10 -73.87 -8.64
CA GLU A 590 6.09 -73.40 -9.60
C GLU A 590 4.94 -72.63 -8.96
N GLN A 591 4.73 -72.75 -7.67
CA GLN A 591 3.60 -72.13 -6.98
C GLN A 591 3.67 -70.60 -6.97
N ALA A 592 4.87 -69.97 -6.94
CA ALA A 592 5.07 -68.51 -7.02
C ALA A 592 4.55 -67.93 -8.33
N HIS A 593 4.45 -68.73 -9.37
CA HIS A 593 4.07 -68.31 -10.73
C HIS A 593 2.63 -68.75 -11.12
N LEU A 594 1.90 -69.33 -10.18
CA LEU A 594 0.63 -69.97 -10.43
C LEU A 594 -0.45 -69.01 -11.00
N PHE A 595 -0.38 -67.72 -10.68
CA PHE A 595 -1.31 -66.71 -11.14
C PHE A 595 -0.81 -65.90 -12.34
N GLU A 596 0.37 -66.26 -12.88
CA GLU A 596 0.86 -65.65 -14.11
C GLU A 596 0.04 -66.10 -15.32
N ARG A 597 -0.23 -65.19 -16.24
CA ARG A 597 -1.04 -65.44 -17.44
C ARG A 597 -0.26 -66.33 -18.41
N TYR A 598 -0.96 -67.28 -19.06
CA TYR A 598 -0.42 -68.20 -20.07
C TYR A 598 0.62 -69.20 -19.54
N ARG A 599 0.78 -69.36 -18.23
CA ARG A 599 1.70 -70.26 -17.61
C ARG A 599 1.03 -71.57 -17.30
N ARG A 600 1.72 -72.69 -17.63
CA ARG A 600 1.24 -74.06 -17.43
C ARG A 600 2.33 -74.81 -16.74
N PHE A 601 1.99 -75.57 -15.76
CA PHE A 601 2.92 -76.39 -14.98
C PHE A 601 2.69 -77.90 -15.28
N ARG A 602 3.76 -78.67 -15.33
CA ARG A 602 3.66 -80.04 -15.70
C ARG A 602 4.67 -80.90 -14.94
N LEU A 603 4.12 -81.86 -14.24
CA LEU A 603 5.00 -82.90 -13.57
C LEU A 603 5.29 -84.00 -14.55
N GLN A 604 6.50 -84.65 -14.41
CA GLN A 604 6.88 -85.79 -15.22
C GLN A 604 5.86 -86.92 -15.00
N GLY A 605 5.26 -87.49 -16.04
CA GLY A 605 4.25 -88.53 -15.96
C GLY A 605 2.79 -88.05 -15.95
N GLN A 606 2.52 -86.73 -15.96
CA GLN A 606 1.19 -86.13 -16.01
C GLN A 606 0.65 -86.11 -17.49
N PRO A 607 -0.62 -86.48 -17.72
CA PRO A 607 -1.24 -86.36 -19.05
C PRO A 607 -1.27 -84.91 -19.56
N ASP A 608 -1.32 -84.75 -20.90
CA ASP A 608 -1.47 -83.42 -21.50
C ASP A 608 -2.78 -82.78 -21.10
N SER A 609 -2.72 -81.58 -20.42
CA SER A 609 -3.84 -80.78 -20.09
C SER A 609 -4.26 -79.85 -21.26
N LYS A 610 -5.54 -79.55 -21.42
CA LYS A 610 -6.09 -78.81 -22.59
C LYS A 610 -6.22 -77.32 -22.36
N GLY A 611 -5.90 -76.80 -21.20
CA GLY A 611 -6.15 -75.37 -20.81
C GLY A 611 -5.15 -74.37 -21.41
N VAL A 612 -5.54 -73.10 -21.50
CA VAL A 612 -4.74 -71.97 -22.03
C VAL A 612 -3.83 -71.34 -20.97
N GLY A 613 -3.97 -71.71 -19.69
CA GLY A 613 -3.24 -71.07 -18.59
C GLY A 613 -3.73 -69.68 -18.17
N LEU A 614 -5.00 -69.39 -18.41
CA LEU A 614 -5.63 -68.12 -18.01
C LEU A 614 -6.61 -68.27 -16.83
N GLY A 615 -7.06 -69.50 -16.50
CA GLY A 615 -8.09 -69.74 -15.47
C GLY A 615 -7.70 -69.28 -14.08
N MET A 616 -6.43 -69.57 -13.64
CA MET A 616 -5.93 -69.12 -12.32
C MET A 616 -5.75 -67.59 -12.24
N ALA A 617 -5.21 -66.98 -13.30
CA ALA A 617 -5.07 -65.53 -13.40
C ALA A 617 -6.43 -64.84 -13.39
N PHE A 618 -7.45 -65.38 -14.04
CA PHE A 618 -8.81 -64.86 -13.99
C PHE A 618 -9.40 -65.01 -12.59
N ALA A 619 -9.30 -66.17 -11.95
CA ALA A 619 -9.80 -66.35 -10.58
C ALA A 619 -9.13 -65.37 -9.60
N LYS A 620 -7.83 -65.12 -9.71
CA LYS A 620 -7.10 -64.13 -8.93
C LYS A 620 -7.64 -62.71 -9.17
N ALA A 621 -7.80 -62.31 -10.44
CA ALA A 621 -8.34 -60.98 -10.79
C ALA A 621 -9.76 -60.76 -10.25
N VAL A 622 -10.62 -61.80 -10.31
CA VAL A 622 -11.97 -61.72 -9.74
C VAL A 622 -11.94 -61.59 -8.22
N VAL A 623 -11.14 -62.43 -7.53
CA VAL A 623 -11.02 -62.39 -6.06
C VAL A 623 -10.47 -61.05 -5.59
N ASP A 624 -9.39 -60.55 -6.22
CA ASP A 624 -8.81 -59.22 -5.90
C ASP A 624 -9.79 -58.08 -6.10
N ARG A 625 -10.62 -58.14 -7.15
CA ARG A 625 -11.67 -57.16 -7.42
C ARG A 625 -12.74 -57.12 -6.32
N HIS A 626 -13.04 -58.31 -5.76
CA HIS A 626 -13.96 -58.47 -4.63
C HIS A 626 -13.27 -58.26 -3.27
N ARG A 627 -12.04 -57.67 -3.26
CA ARG A 627 -11.23 -57.43 -2.05
C ARG A 627 -10.99 -58.68 -1.22
N GLY A 628 -10.97 -59.84 -1.89
CA GLY A 628 -10.72 -61.11 -1.28
C GLY A 628 -9.25 -61.54 -1.39
N GLU A 629 -8.97 -62.69 -0.87
CA GLU A 629 -7.68 -63.33 -0.92
C GLU A 629 -7.82 -64.77 -1.48
N ILE A 630 -6.92 -65.17 -2.38
CA ILE A 630 -6.81 -66.56 -2.86
C ILE A 630 -5.44 -67.14 -2.46
N ARG A 631 -5.44 -68.27 -1.82
CA ARG A 631 -4.24 -69.06 -1.44
C ARG A 631 -4.32 -70.44 -2.02
N VAL A 632 -3.16 -70.98 -2.36
CA VAL A 632 -3.02 -72.34 -2.86
C VAL A 632 -1.97 -73.06 -2.01
N ASP A 633 -2.35 -74.20 -1.46
CA ASP A 633 -1.48 -75.12 -0.75
C ASP A 633 -1.41 -76.46 -1.54
N SER A 634 -0.22 -76.82 -2.01
CA SER A 634 -0.06 -77.96 -2.89
C SER A 634 1.32 -78.55 -2.74
N ALA A 635 1.43 -79.86 -2.90
CA ALA A 635 2.68 -80.55 -3.04
C ALA A 635 2.59 -81.58 -4.16
N ALA A 636 3.72 -81.87 -4.87
CA ALA A 636 3.75 -82.79 -5.96
C ALA A 636 3.24 -84.19 -5.53
N TRP A 637 2.27 -84.74 -6.27
CA TRP A 637 1.58 -85.99 -6.04
C TRP A 637 0.76 -86.10 -4.75
N GLN A 638 0.41 -84.93 -4.10
CA GLN A 638 -0.37 -84.88 -2.88
C GLN A 638 -1.71 -84.13 -3.03
N GLY A 639 -2.03 -83.70 -4.26
CA GLY A 639 -3.17 -82.93 -4.55
C GLY A 639 -2.97 -81.44 -4.30
N THR A 640 -4.04 -80.65 -4.47
CA THR A 640 -4.06 -79.18 -4.29
C THR A 640 -5.25 -78.72 -3.46
N THR A 641 -5.01 -77.81 -2.56
CA THR A 641 -6.06 -77.09 -1.80
C THR A 641 -6.04 -75.62 -2.17
N VAL A 642 -7.13 -75.15 -2.76
CA VAL A 642 -7.36 -73.73 -3.07
C VAL A 642 -8.28 -73.17 -2.04
N VAL A 643 -7.85 -72.06 -1.39
CA VAL A 643 -8.62 -71.37 -0.37
C VAL A 643 -8.93 -69.97 -0.87
N LEU A 644 -10.20 -69.60 -1.00
CA LEU A 644 -10.68 -68.29 -1.27
C LEU A 644 -11.22 -67.66 0.03
N ARG A 645 -10.92 -66.40 0.26
CA ARG A 645 -11.52 -65.58 1.31
C ARG A 645 -12.15 -64.37 0.69
N LEU A 646 -13.45 -64.18 0.87
CA LEU A 646 -14.19 -63.03 0.38
C LEU A 646 -14.80 -62.24 1.58
N PRO A 647 -14.77 -60.92 1.61
CA PRO A 647 -15.41 -60.15 2.68
C PRO A 647 -16.88 -60.49 2.81
N ALA A 648 -17.33 -60.85 4.04
CA ALA A 648 -18.73 -61.14 4.29
C ALA A 648 -19.62 -59.91 4.18
N ALA A 649 -20.84 -60.08 3.70
CA ALA A 649 -21.82 -58.99 3.68
C ALA A 649 -22.17 -58.60 5.13
N GLY A 650 -21.98 -57.33 5.50
CA GLY A 650 -22.10 -56.81 6.87
C GLY A 650 -20.78 -56.48 7.58
N ALA A 651 -19.65 -56.99 7.06
CA ALA A 651 -18.29 -56.64 7.58
C ALA A 651 -17.88 -55.18 7.22
N GLY A 652 -18.50 -54.57 6.19
CA GLY A 652 -18.19 -53.20 5.73
C GLY A 652 -18.63 -52.13 6.70
N ASP A 653 -19.79 -52.28 7.35
CA ASP A 653 -20.33 -51.33 8.30
C ASP A 653 -19.53 -51.26 9.61
N ALA A 654 -18.92 -52.36 10.02
CA ALA A 654 -18.07 -52.40 11.20
C ALA A 654 -16.69 -51.75 10.97
N ALA A 655 -16.09 -51.85 9.76
CA ALA A 655 -14.84 -51.21 9.45
C ALA A 655 -14.94 -49.67 9.22
N GLU A 656 -16.09 -49.22 8.69
CA GLU A 656 -16.39 -47.81 8.50
C GLU A 656 -16.76 -47.10 9.80
N SER A 657 -17.39 -47.79 10.75
CA SER A 657 -17.64 -47.32 12.11
C SER A 657 -16.36 -47.26 12.97
N LEU A 658 -15.43 -48.18 12.83
CA LEU A 658 -14.12 -48.10 13.51
C LEU A 658 -13.23 -46.94 12.97
N ASN A 659 -13.29 -46.70 11.67
CA ASN A 659 -12.55 -45.59 11.07
C ASN A 659 -13.13 -44.20 11.38
N ARG A 660 -14.46 -44.09 11.61
CA ARG A 660 -15.13 -42.90 12.14
C ARG A 660 -14.85 -42.64 13.62
N ALA A 661 -14.71 -43.70 14.41
CA ALA A 661 -14.40 -43.54 15.84
C ALA A 661 -12.96 -43.14 16.13
N THR A 662 -12.02 -43.46 15.25
CA THR A 662 -10.61 -43.01 15.36
C THR A 662 -10.33 -41.61 14.82
N LEU A 663 -11.29 -40.94 14.17
CA LEU A 663 -11.18 -39.56 13.67
C LEU A 663 -11.92 -38.52 14.53
N ALA A 664 -12.52 -38.95 15.66
CA ALA A 664 -13.20 -38.09 16.62
C ALA A 664 -12.39 -37.98 17.92
N ASP A 665 -11.21 -37.40 17.88
CA ASP A 665 -10.56 -36.89 19.08
C ASP A 665 -10.93 -35.39 19.26
N PRO A 666 -11.31 -34.98 20.47
CA PRO A 666 -11.79 -33.64 20.74
C PRO A 666 -10.64 -32.65 20.81
N VAL A 667 -10.83 -31.52 20.14
CA VAL A 667 -10.03 -30.30 20.34
C VAL A 667 -10.20 -29.83 21.78
N PRO A 668 -9.14 -29.65 22.58
CA PRO A 668 -9.25 -28.98 23.87
C PRO A 668 -9.38 -27.46 23.67
N GLY A 669 -10.16 -26.85 24.56
CA GLY A 669 -10.66 -25.50 24.65
C GLY A 669 -9.66 -24.33 24.68
#